data_0011944de4477ddd6cd6aa57670f866e
#
_entry.id   0011944de4477ddd6cd6aa57670f866e
#
_cell.length_a   1.000
_cell.length_b   1.000
_cell.length_c   1.000
_cell.angle_alpha   90.00
_cell.angle_beta   90.00
_cell.angle_gamma   90.00
#
_symmetry.space_group_name_H-M   'P 1'
#
loop_
_entity.id
_entity.type
_entity.pdbx_description
1 polymer ?
#
loop_
_entity_poly.entity_id
_entity_poly.type
_entity_poly.pdbx_seq_one_letter_code
_entity_poly.pdbx_strand_id
1 'polypeptide(L)'
;MAQREQDILRVDARDKVTGRTKYAADLVFDGILYTKSVHADLPHGKLLAVHTAAALAAEGVAGVYTARDIPGRNVGDNEKPIMVYDTIRSRGDCIAVVAAVSQEAADRAARLVTYDTQPMPAVFDPEEALLPDAPKLYDDGNLILEHRVRKGWAAKGFDEADIIVEREFRTQRVIPGAIEPESVVVSPQDGELRVYCPCKAPFNIRRIVAAACGLPMSAVRVTQPGMGGSFGGKDDDAGAMAARAAIAALHTGRPCRMTWRSSETLLEGVKRHPFHIYYKAGAKRDGTLTAIEVRGFVDGGAYLSKSKTTTWRSGIEATGPYRVEHVDVCMKAAYTNNCYAGSVRGFGSPQIDFATESVMDELAQQLGMTPWAFREKNLLRDGDISGSGQPMRDVSAGACLERLRREFGEDLRPFVRNGKLVGRGIACLYRGESYGAGTPVQDTSGVTIVLNADGSLNVSTGLSEVGQGGHTLLTAIIGRELGLPPERIHIAPADTDYCVDSGSTAASRGTITAGNAAWLAAQEAKQQINTALWEYRGFDGPIVYEDGLVRCGDEQMTFTEAVGVLRNTGRDMRAHGWWAAPKTFWDREKCRGSNYMSYAYGACGAEVEIDPITGKADVTDFVAVHDMGRIINHAATVGQVGGGVSMGVGYALTENADTPGGVTRAADLDSYLLPTALDMCPVRTVLLEEGAGVPPLLVHGIGEPATSIVAPAITNAMSAALGARIDTLPADLETVRAILDEKKR
;
A
#
# COMPACT_ATOMS: atom_id res chain seq x y z
N MET A 1 31.61 2.32 16.30
CA MET A 1 31.06 2.06 14.96
C MET A 1 30.90 0.56 14.86
N ALA A 2 29.67 0.04 15.06
CA ALA A 2 29.39 -1.36 14.77
C ALA A 2 29.69 -1.59 13.27
N GLN A 3 30.38 -2.68 12.95
CA GLN A 3 30.57 -3.13 11.58
C GLN A 3 29.19 -3.15 10.93
N ARG A 4 28.96 -2.30 9.88
CA ARG A 4 27.77 -2.43 9.06
C ARG A 4 27.76 -3.85 8.51
N GLU A 5 26.78 -4.63 8.95
CA GLU A 5 26.55 -5.97 8.42
C GLU A 5 26.45 -5.86 6.90
N GLN A 6 27.13 -6.73 6.17
CA GLN A 6 27.17 -6.68 4.72
C GLN A 6 25.78 -6.94 4.16
N ASP A 7 25.23 -6.00 3.36
CA ASP A 7 23.96 -6.18 2.66
C ASP A 7 24.06 -7.40 1.73
N ILE A 8 23.08 -8.28 1.79
CA ILE A 8 22.96 -9.33 0.78
C ILE A 8 22.29 -8.77 -0.48
N LEU A 9 22.74 -9.23 -1.63
CA LEU A 9 22.10 -8.89 -2.90
C LEU A 9 20.70 -9.49 -2.97
N ARG A 10 19.83 -8.87 -3.75
CA ARG A 10 18.50 -9.43 -4.00
C ARG A 10 18.59 -10.86 -4.53
N VAL A 11 17.97 -11.81 -3.82
CA VAL A 11 18.01 -13.23 -4.20
C VAL A 11 17.29 -13.52 -5.53
N ASP A 12 16.35 -12.69 -5.92
CA ASP A 12 15.57 -12.81 -7.15
C ASP A 12 16.11 -11.95 -8.32
N ALA A 13 17.15 -11.14 -8.10
CA ALA A 13 17.65 -10.19 -9.10
C ALA A 13 18.12 -10.87 -10.38
N ARG A 14 18.93 -11.94 -10.25
CA ARG A 14 19.50 -12.63 -11.40
C ARG A 14 18.43 -13.18 -12.34
N ASP A 15 17.40 -13.83 -11.79
CA ASP A 15 16.34 -14.44 -12.59
C ASP A 15 15.47 -13.38 -13.27
N LYS A 16 15.25 -12.23 -12.59
CA LYS A 16 14.53 -11.08 -13.19
C LYS A 16 15.31 -10.47 -14.36
N VAL A 17 16.57 -10.12 -14.17
CA VAL A 17 17.37 -9.43 -15.23
C VAL A 17 17.77 -10.35 -16.39
N THR A 18 17.72 -11.67 -16.20
CA THR A 18 17.99 -12.66 -17.25
C THR A 18 16.72 -13.21 -17.92
N GLY A 19 15.52 -12.74 -17.51
CA GLY A 19 14.23 -13.17 -18.07
C GLY A 19 13.82 -14.59 -17.67
N ARG A 20 14.40 -15.16 -16.61
CA ARG A 20 14.03 -16.48 -16.10
C ARG A 20 12.77 -16.43 -15.24
N THR A 21 12.55 -15.33 -14.54
CA THR A 21 11.31 -15.11 -13.78
C THR A 21 10.11 -15.16 -14.72
N LYS A 22 9.13 -15.98 -14.39
CA LYS A 22 7.87 -16.09 -15.14
C LYS A 22 6.79 -15.31 -14.43
N TYR A 23 6.13 -14.42 -15.18
CA TYR A 23 4.96 -13.68 -14.77
C TYR A 23 3.70 -14.42 -15.20
N ALA A 24 2.52 -14.06 -14.68
CA ALA A 24 1.28 -14.76 -15.03
C ALA A 24 1.01 -14.74 -16.54
N ALA A 25 1.33 -13.64 -17.21
CA ALA A 25 1.18 -13.52 -18.67
C ALA A 25 2.16 -14.39 -19.47
N ASP A 26 3.26 -14.89 -18.87
CA ASP A 26 4.24 -15.76 -19.54
C ASP A 26 3.93 -17.24 -19.41
N LEU A 27 2.97 -17.62 -18.56
CA LEU A 27 2.65 -19.03 -18.33
C LEU A 27 1.92 -19.62 -19.53
N VAL A 28 2.39 -20.73 -20.05
CA VAL A 28 1.82 -21.41 -21.22
C VAL A 28 1.20 -22.73 -20.78
N PHE A 29 -0.03 -22.97 -21.23
CA PHE A 29 -0.77 -24.22 -21.02
C PHE A 29 -1.38 -24.67 -22.35
N ASP A 30 -1.40 -25.97 -22.56
CA ASP A 30 -2.03 -26.56 -23.76
C ASP A 30 -3.51 -26.21 -23.81
N GLY A 31 -3.95 -25.72 -24.96
CA GLY A 31 -5.34 -25.34 -25.17
C GLY A 31 -5.85 -24.17 -24.37
N ILE A 32 -4.96 -23.29 -23.87
CA ILE A 32 -5.35 -22.11 -23.11
C ILE A 32 -6.33 -21.22 -23.90
N LEU A 33 -7.34 -20.70 -23.18
CA LEU A 33 -8.27 -19.68 -23.66
C LEU A 33 -7.89 -18.32 -23.12
N TYR A 34 -8.18 -17.29 -23.90
CA TYR A 34 -7.99 -15.88 -23.53
C TYR A 34 -9.35 -15.30 -23.17
N THR A 35 -9.42 -14.62 -22.04
CA THR A 35 -10.68 -14.04 -21.58
C THR A 35 -10.63 -12.52 -21.64
N LYS A 36 -11.77 -11.90 -21.96
CA LYS A 36 -11.96 -10.47 -22.07
C LYS A 36 -13.21 -10.05 -21.35
N SER A 37 -13.10 -9.03 -20.47
CA SER A 37 -14.24 -8.39 -19.83
C SER A 37 -14.95 -7.46 -20.80
N VAL A 38 -16.30 -7.44 -20.74
CA VAL A 38 -17.15 -6.44 -21.34
C VAL A 38 -17.59 -5.48 -20.25
N HIS A 39 -17.28 -4.20 -20.40
CA HIS A 39 -17.53 -3.20 -19.36
C HIS A 39 -18.75 -2.33 -19.69
N ALA A 40 -19.38 -1.81 -18.65
CA ALA A 40 -20.43 -0.83 -18.76
C ALA A 40 -19.88 0.51 -19.29
N ASP A 41 -20.69 1.18 -20.13
CA ASP A 41 -20.39 2.49 -20.73
C ASP A 41 -21.12 3.67 -20.08
N LEU A 42 -21.96 3.40 -19.06
CA LEU A 42 -22.70 4.41 -18.29
C LEU A 42 -22.31 4.34 -16.80
N PRO A 43 -22.36 5.47 -16.09
CA PRO A 43 -21.94 5.52 -14.69
C PRO A 43 -22.97 4.95 -13.71
N HIS A 44 -24.29 4.98 -14.06
CA HIS A 44 -25.36 4.48 -13.20
C HIS A 44 -26.59 4.08 -14.00
N GLY A 45 -27.12 2.89 -13.73
CA GLY A 45 -28.34 2.43 -14.41
C GLY A 45 -28.75 1.00 -14.05
N LYS A 46 -29.98 0.65 -14.42
CA LYS A 46 -30.43 -0.75 -14.38
C LYS A 46 -29.94 -1.47 -15.62
N LEU A 47 -29.42 -2.68 -15.45
CA LEU A 47 -29.10 -3.62 -16.51
C LEU A 47 -30.34 -4.49 -16.75
N LEU A 48 -30.98 -4.31 -17.91
CA LEU A 48 -32.25 -4.98 -18.24
C LEU A 48 -32.02 -6.33 -18.93
N ALA A 49 -31.08 -6.37 -19.88
CA ALA A 49 -30.73 -7.57 -20.62
C ALA A 49 -29.27 -7.54 -21.08
N VAL A 50 -28.67 -8.71 -21.29
CA VAL A 50 -27.37 -8.87 -21.94
C VAL A 50 -27.53 -9.83 -23.13
N HIS A 51 -27.11 -9.41 -24.32
CA HIS A 51 -27.25 -10.13 -25.58
C HIS A 51 -25.90 -10.72 -25.98
N THR A 52 -25.75 -12.02 -25.82
CA THR A 52 -24.47 -12.74 -26.01
C THR A 52 -24.44 -13.57 -27.30
N ALA A 53 -25.58 -13.77 -27.98
CA ALA A 53 -25.72 -14.72 -29.11
C ALA A 53 -24.75 -14.43 -30.27
N ALA A 54 -24.59 -13.16 -30.65
CA ALA A 54 -23.67 -12.75 -31.73
C ALA A 54 -22.21 -13.01 -31.36
N ALA A 55 -21.83 -12.74 -30.11
CA ALA A 55 -20.48 -13.02 -29.60
C ALA A 55 -20.21 -14.51 -29.51
N LEU A 56 -21.18 -15.30 -29.07
CA LEU A 56 -21.05 -16.76 -28.94
C LEU A 56 -20.91 -17.45 -30.32
N ALA A 57 -21.54 -16.89 -31.35
CA ALA A 57 -21.45 -17.41 -32.73
C ALA A 57 -20.15 -16.97 -33.46
N ALA A 58 -19.34 -16.07 -32.89
CA ALA A 58 -18.13 -15.60 -33.52
C ALA A 58 -17.03 -16.66 -33.53
N GLU A 59 -16.25 -16.69 -34.64
CA GLU A 59 -15.17 -17.63 -34.82
C GLU A 59 -14.14 -17.58 -33.70
N GLY A 60 -13.78 -18.76 -33.16
CA GLY A 60 -12.80 -18.91 -32.11
C GLY A 60 -13.31 -18.66 -30.69
N VAL A 61 -14.60 -18.37 -30.50
CA VAL A 61 -15.22 -18.19 -29.17
C VAL A 61 -15.58 -19.55 -28.58
N ALA A 62 -15.14 -19.77 -27.34
CA ALA A 62 -15.44 -20.98 -26.56
C ALA A 62 -16.61 -20.79 -25.59
N GLY A 63 -16.88 -19.54 -25.17
CA GLY A 63 -17.98 -19.22 -24.28
C GLY A 63 -18.10 -17.72 -24.02
N VAL A 64 -19.31 -17.31 -23.60
CA VAL A 64 -19.62 -15.96 -23.13
C VAL A 64 -20.43 -16.09 -21.84
N TYR A 65 -19.95 -15.51 -20.78
CA TYR A 65 -20.48 -15.67 -19.41
C TYR A 65 -20.96 -14.35 -18.86
N THR A 66 -22.07 -14.39 -18.15
CA THR A 66 -22.71 -13.26 -17.46
C THR A 66 -22.81 -13.57 -15.95
N ALA A 67 -23.34 -12.66 -15.18
CA ALA A 67 -23.62 -12.88 -13.75
C ALA A 67 -24.54 -14.11 -13.51
N ARG A 68 -25.34 -14.54 -14.49
CA ARG A 68 -26.23 -15.71 -14.40
C ARG A 68 -25.49 -17.04 -14.50
N ASP A 69 -24.27 -17.03 -15.02
CA ASP A 69 -23.43 -18.21 -15.22
C ASP A 69 -22.50 -18.46 -14.02
N ILE A 70 -22.57 -17.62 -12.98
CA ILE A 70 -21.79 -17.78 -11.75
C ILE A 70 -22.47 -18.81 -10.86
N PRO A 71 -21.85 -19.97 -10.60
CA PRO A 71 -22.52 -21.06 -9.87
C PRO A 71 -22.62 -20.80 -8.35
N GLY A 72 -21.80 -19.91 -7.82
CA GLY A 72 -21.75 -19.58 -6.41
C GLY A 72 -22.11 -18.12 -6.11
N ARG A 73 -21.29 -17.44 -5.33
CA ARG A 73 -21.51 -16.05 -4.92
C ARG A 73 -20.97 -15.08 -5.95
N ASN A 74 -21.79 -14.20 -6.48
CA ASN A 74 -21.39 -13.14 -7.38
C ASN A 74 -20.86 -11.90 -6.63
N VAL A 75 -19.90 -12.11 -5.75
CA VAL A 75 -19.29 -11.03 -4.95
C VAL A 75 -17.78 -11.29 -4.85
N GLY A 76 -17.01 -10.32 -5.26
CA GLY A 76 -15.56 -10.28 -5.07
C GLY A 76 -15.19 -9.87 -3.64
N ASP A 77 -14.09 -9.17 -3.49
CA ASP A 77 -13.76 -8.58 -2.20
C ASP A 77 -14.62 -7.34 -1.94
N ASN A 78 -15.11 -7.21 -0.69
CA ASN A 78 -15.80 -6.02 -0.22
C ASN A 78 -16.94 -5.51 -1.14
N GLU A 79 -17.94 -6.35 -1.36
CA GLU A 79 -19.23 -6.01 -1.99
C GLU A 79 -19.19 -5.76 -3.51
N LYS A 80 -18.01 -5.62 -4.15
CA LYS A 80 -17.93 -5.47 -5.61
C LYS A 80 -18.40 -6.75 -6.30
N PRO A 81 -19.40 -6.71 -7.22
CA PRO A 81 -19.83 -7.88 -7.96
C PRO A 81 -18.71 -8.34 -8.92
N ILE A 82 -18.58 -9.64 -9.12
CA ILE A 82 -17.68 -10.23 -10.13
C ILE A 82 -18.15 -9.81 -11.52
N MET A 83 -19.47 -9.92 -11.79
CA MET A 83 -20.15 -9.39 -12.94
C MET A 83 -21.49 -8.77 -12.51
N VAL A 84 -21.92 -7.69 -13.16
CA VAL A 84 -23.18 -7.01 -12.83
C VAL A 84 -24.36 -7.91 -13.08
N TYR A 85 -25.27 -8.00 -12.11
CA TYR A 85 -26.52 -8.76 -12.24
C TYR A 85 -27.69 -7.88 -12.69
N ASP A 86 -27.88 -6.71 -12.02
CA ASP A 86 -29.06 -5.85 -12.21
C ASP A 86 -28.76 -4.34 -12.17
N THR A 87 -27.72 -3.90 -11.48
CA THR A 87 -27.44 -2.47 -11.29
C THR A 87 -26.00 -2.14 -11.58
N ILE A 88 -25.77 -1.31 -12.58
CA ILE A 88 -24.49 -0.68 -12.90
C ILE A 88 -24.34 0.52 -11.96
N ARG A 89 -23.20 0.61 -11.26
CA ARG A 89 -22.88 1.69 -10.33
C ARG A 89 -21.67 2.52 -10.73
N SER A 90 -20.89 2.02 -11.68
CA SER A 90 -19.71 2.72 -12.19
C SER A 90 -19.45 2.34 -13.65
N ARG A 91 -18.90 3.27 -14.42
CA ARG A 91 -18.24 2.90 -15.67
C ARG A 91 -17.14 1.91 -15.39
N GLY A 92 -17.00 0.91 -16.24
CA GLY A 92 -16.03 -0.16 -15.99
C GLY A 92 -16.56 -1.33 -15.15
N ASP A 93 -17.80 -1.29 -14.68
CA ASP A 93 -18.44 -2.48 -14.12
C ASP A 93 -18.52 -3.59 -15.18
N CYS A 94 -18.11 -4.81 -14.81
CA CYS A 94 -18.06 -5.93 -15.73
C CYS A 94 -19.48 -6.49 -16.01
N ILE A 95 -19.92 -6.46 -17.26
CA ILE A 95 -21.22 -6.97 -17.71
C ILE A 95 -21.16 -8.46 -18.09
N ALA A 96 -20.08 -8.84 -18.80
CA ALA A 96 -19.88 -10.20 -19.29
C ALA A 96 -18.39 -10.50 -19.46
N VAL A 97 -18.07 -11.79 -19.58
CA VAL A 97 -16.72 -12.28 -19.90
C VAL A 97 -16.79 -13.18 -21.13
N VAL A 98 -15.98 -12.88 -22.12
CA VAL A 98 -15.79 -13.71 -23.31
C VAL A 98 -14.56 -14.58 -23.14
N ALA A 99 -14.62 -15.86 -23.49
CA ALA A 99 -13.49 -16.78 -23.58
C ALA A 99 -13.31 -17.24 -25.02
N ALA A 100 -12.09 -17.10 -25.57
CA ALA A 100 -11.79 -17.45 -26.96
C ALA A 100 -10.38 -18.04 -27.12
N VAL A 101 -10.09 -18.63 -28.28
CA VAL A 101 -8.82 -19.31 -28.58
C VAL A 101 -7.63 -18.36 -28.75
N SER A 102 -7.88 -17.08 -28.93
CA SER A 102 -6.83 -16.04 -28.97
C SER A 102 -7.34 -14.73 -28.36
N GLN A 103 -6.41 -13.84 -28.00
CA GLN A 103 -6.77 -12.51 -27.46
C GLN A 103 -7.54 -11.67 -28.49
N GLU A 104 -7.15 -11.74 -29.76
CA GLU A 104 -7.81 -11.03 -30.86
C GLU A 104 -9.25 -11.53 -31.05
N ALA A 105 -9.49 -12.84 -30.93
CA ALA A 105 -10.83 -13.41 -31.03
C ALA A 105 -11.69 -12.97 -29.84
N ALA A 106 -11.12 -12.96 -28.61
CA ALA A 106 -11.79 -12.47 -27.42
C ALA A 106 -12.15 -10.98 -27.54
N ASP A 107 -11.21 -10.15 -28.01
CA ASP A 107 -11.40 -8.70 -28.20
C ASP A 107 -12.47 -8.42 -29.28
N ARG A 108 -12.50 -9.15 -30.39
CA ARG A 108 -13.55 -9.01 -31.42
C ARG A 108 -14.91 -9.41 -30.89
N ALA A 109 -14.99 -10.55 -30.23
CA ALA A 109 -16.25 -11.07 -29.72
C ALA A 109 -16.83 -10.21 -28.58
N ALA A 110 -15.97 -9.64 -27.73
CA ALA A 110 -16.38 -8.74 -26.66
C ALA A 110 -17.16 -7.50 -27.20
N ARG A 111 -16.81 -7.02 -28.40
CA ARG A 111 -17.51 -5.90 -29.06
C ARG A 111 -18.89 -6.29 -29.63
N LEU A 112 -19.16 -7.59 -29.76
CA LEU A 112 -20.45 -8.11 -30.24
C LEU A 112 -21.45 -8.35 -29.10
N VAL A 113 -20.98 -8.29 -27.84
CA VAL A 113 -21.87 -8.31 -26.69
C VAL A 113 -22.54 -6.97 -26.57
N THR A 114 -23.87 -6.94 -26.60
CA THR A 114 -24.68 -5.74 -26.37
C THR A 114 -25.55 -5.94 -25.15
N TYR A 115 -26.06 -4.85 -24.58
CA TYR A 115 -26.91 -4.89 -23.39
C TYR A 115 -27.88 -3.74 -23.37
N ASP A 116 -29.04 -3.98 -22.79
CA ASP A 116 -30.09 -2.96 -22.61
C ASP A 116 -30.00 -2.39 -21.21
N THR A 117 -30.10 -1.06 -21.10
CA THR A 117 -30.02 -0.36 -19.83
C THR A 117 -31.11 0.69 -19.67
N GLN A 118 -31.44 0.99 -18.43
CA GLN A 118 -32.22 2.15 -18.04
C GLN A 118 -31.34 3.07 -17.21
N PRO A 119 -30.91 4.22 -17.76
CA PRO A 119 -30.06 5.16 -17.02
C PRO A 119 -30.76 5.65 -15.74
N MET A 120 -29.94 5.89 -14.70
CA MET A 120 -30.37 6.44 -13.43
C MET A 120 -29.53 7.69 -13.08
N PRO A 121 -30.04 8.60 -12.23
CA PRO A 121 -29.25 9.72 -11.74
C PRO A 121 -27.96 9.25 -11.07
N ALA A 122 -26.86 9.96 -11.32
CA ALA A 122 -25.54 9.66 -10.77
C ALA A 122 -25.03 10.81 -9.92
N VAL A 123 -24.21 10.50 -8.91
CA VAL A 123 -23.51 11.46 -8.06
C VAL A 123 -22.01 11.14 -8.02
N PHE A 124 -21.16 12.16 -8.14
CA PHE A 124 -19.73 12.01 -8.29
C PHE A 124 -18.92 12.70 -7.18
N ASP A 125 -19.50 13.68 -6.50
CA ASP A 125 -18.86 14.35 -5.37
C ASP A 125 -19.24 13.65 -4.05
N PRO A 126 -18.27 13.33 -3.15
CA PRO A 126 -18.56 12.61 -1.92
C PRO A 126 -19.35 13.45 -0.89
N GLU A 127 -19.24 14.78 -0.92
CA GLU A 127 -20.00 15.66 -0.03
C GLU A 127 -21.44 15.79 -0.52
N GLU A 128 -21.65 15.99 -1.83
CA GLU A 128 -22.98 15.99 -2.46
C GLU A 128 -23.70 14.65 -2.28
N ALA A 129 -22.96 13.52 -2.35
CA ALA A 129 -23.52 12.19 -2.16
C ALA A 129 -24.14 11.97 -0.78
N LEU A 130 -23.74 12.76 0.22
CA LEU A 130 -24.26 12.68 1.59
C LEU A 130 -25.41 13.65 1.88
N LEU A 131 -25.86 14.43 0.89
CA LEU A 131 -27.03 15.30 1.03
C LEU A 131 -28.31 14.44 1.09
N PRO A 132 -29.37 14.91 1.79
CA PRO A 132 -30.60 14.14 1.98
C PRO A 132 -31.32 13.75 0.69
N ASP A 133 -31.18 14.56 -0.36
CA ASP A 133 -31.83 14.42 -1.68
C ASP A 133 -30.91 13.83 -2.74
N ALA A 134 -29.67 13.43 -2.38
CA ALA A 134 -28.73 12.82 -3.31
C ALA A 134 -29.25 11.49 -3.89
N PRO A 135 -28.92 11.18 -5.15
CA PRO A 135 -29.19 9.87 -5.72
C PRO A 135 -28.57 8.76 -4.86
N LYS A 136 -29.34 7.76 -4.48
CA LYS A 136 -28.87 6.64 -3.65
C LYS A 136 -28.30 5.54 -4.52
N LEU A 137 -27.06 5.12 -4.21
CA LEU A 137 -26.41 3.96 -4.82
C LEU A 137 -26.81 2.64 -4.16
N TYR A 138 -27.15 2.71 -2.86
CA TYR A 138 -27.57 1.58 -2.03
C TYR A 138 -28.82 1.94 -1.23
N ASP A 139 -29.61 0.95 -0.84
CA ASP A 139 -30.88 1.15 -0.13
C ASP A 139 -30.69 1.91 1.19
N ASP A 140 -29.56 1.65 1.90
CA ASP A 140 -29.19 2.31 3.15
C ASP A 140 -28.59 3.71 2.95
N GLY A 141 -28.47 4.18 1.69
CA GLY A 141 -27.89 5.47 1.33
C GLY A 141 -26.41 5.37 0.92
N ASN A 142 -25.74 6.52 0.93
CA ASN A 142 -24.39 6.63 0.37
C ASN A 142 -23.28 6.70 1.44
N LEU A 143 -23.60 6.72 2.73
CA LEU A 143 -22.59 6.77 3.79
C LEU A 143 -21.93 5.39 4.00
N ILE A 144 -20.62 5.32 3.72
CA ILE A 144 -19.81 4.11 3.99
C ILE A 144 -19.39 4.05 5.46
N LEU A 145 -18.88 5.16 5.97
CA LEU A 145 -18.36 5.28 7.33
C LEU A 145 -18.34 6.74 7.77
N GLU A 146 -18.73 7.00 9.00
CA GLU A 146 -18.34 8.19 9.75
C GLU A 146 -17.37 7.77 10.85
N HIS A 147 -16.15 8.32 10.82
CA HIS A 147 -15.13 8.09 11.83
C HIS A 147 -14.79 9.38 12.55
N ARG A 148 -14.81 9.34 13.89
CA ARG A 148 -14.50 10.49 14.73
C ARG A 148 -13.33 10.20 15.65
N VAL A 149 -12.48 11.22 15.82
CA VAL A 149 -11.40 11.24 16.82
C VAL A 149 -11.60 12.45 17.70
N ARG A 150 -11.60 12.27 19.01
CA ARG A 150 -11.84 13.35 19.96
C ARG A 150 -10.90 13.29 21.16
N LYS A 151 -10.34 14.46 21.47
CA LYS A 151 -9.53 14.69 22.67
C LYS A 151 -9.77 16.11 23.17
N GLY A 152 -10.00 16.30 24.47
CA GLY A 152 -10.29 17.61 25.04
C GLY A 152 -11.59 18.23 24.48
N TRP A 153 -11.56 19.54 24.24
CA TRP A 153 -12.68 20.33 23.72
C TRP A 153 -12.19 21.39 22.73
N ALA A 154 -12.37 21.15 21.42
CA ALA A 154 -11.79 21.98 20.37
C ALA A 154 -12.20 23.44 20.42
N ALA A 155 -13.47 23.75 20.73
CA ALA A 155 -13.92 25.14 20.86
C ALA A 155 -13.12 25.92 21.92
N LYS A 156 -12.88 25.31 23.10
CA LYS A 156 -12.02 25.92 24.12
C LYS A 156 -10.61 26.17 23.60
N GLY A 157 -10.03 25.21 22.87
CA GLY A 157 -8.68 25.39 22.32
C GLY A 157 -8.60 26.49 21.27
N PHE A 158 -9.66 26.73 20.50
CA PHE A 158 -9.75 27.88 19.59
C PHE A 158 -9.94 29.20 20.33
N ASP A 159 -10.69 29.23 21.44
CA ASP A 159 -10.80 30.44 22.30
C ASP A 159 -9.45 30.82 22.94
N GLU A 160 -8.56 29.85 23.16
CA GLU A 160 -7.21 30.06 23.71
C GLU A 160 -6.17 30.39 22.63
N ALA A 161 -6.51 30.30 21.35
CA ALA A 161 -5.60 30.52 20.23
C ALA A 161 -5.46 32.04 19.95
N ASP A 162 -4.23 32.51 19.74
CA ASP A 162 -3.96 33.86 19.24
C ASP A 162 -4.05 33.93 17.70
N ILE A 163 -3.80 32.82 17.02
CA ILE A 163 -3.86 32.70 15.56
C ILE A 163 -4.61 31.43 15.22
N ILE A 164 -5.50 31.54 14.23
CA ILE A 164 -6.26 30.41 13.67
C ILE A 164 -6.07 30.40 12.16
N VAL A 165 -5.68 29.25 11.62
CA VAL A 165 -5.66 28.96 10.19
C VAL A 165 -6.80 28.03 9.87
N GLU A 166 -7.57 28.35 8.84
CA GLU A 166 -8.64 27.52 8.31
C GLU A 166 -8.50 27.42 6.81
N ARG A 167 -8.45 26.19 6.27
CA ARG A 167 -8.22 25.89 4.85
C ARG A 167 -9.05 24.73 4.37
N GLU A 168 -9.36 24.77 3.08
CA GLU A 168 -9.93 23.67 2.31
C GLU A 168 -8.85 23.03 1.44
N PHE A 169 -8.79 21.70 1.41
CA PHE A 169 -7.84 20.95 0.59
C PHE A 169 -8.57 19.91 -0.25
N ARG A 170 -8.08 19.71 -1.48
CA ARG A 170 -8.57 18.69 -2.40
C ARG A 170 -7.45 17.84 -2.94
N THR A 171 -7.69 16.52 -3.01
CA THR A 171 -6.73 15.58 -3.61
C THR A 171 -7.41 14.75 -4.69
N GLN A 172 -6.64 14.41 -5.71
CA GLN A 172 -7.10 13.67 -6.88
C GLN A 172 -7.02 12.15 -6.72
N ARG A 173 -7.60 11.41 -7.68
CA ARG A 173 -7.36 9.99 -7.90
C ARG A 173 -6.02 9.76 -8.56
N VAL A 174 -5.33 8.69 -8.14
CA VAL A 174 -4.18 8.14 -8.85
C VAL A 174 -4.27 6.61 -8.86
N ILE A 175 -3.64 5.97 -9.85
CA ILE A 175 -3.51 4.51 -9.90
C ILE A 175 -2.30 4.03 -9.09
N PRO A 176 -2.21 2.74 -8.72
CA PRO A 176 -0.99 2.16 -8.13
C PRO A 176 0.24 2.26 -9.04
N GLY A 177 0.06 2.27 -10.37
CA GLY A 177 1.13 2.52 -11.34
C GLY A 177 2.14 1.37 -11.50
N ALA A 178 1.71 0.11 -11.29
CA ALA A 178 2.55 -1.05 -11.57
C ALA A 178 2.81 -1.19 -13.07
N ILE A 179 4.09 -1.45 -13.46
CA ILE A 179 4.46 -1.64 -14.87
C ILE A 179 3.87 -2.95 -15.42
N GLU A 180 3.91 -4.03 -14.64
CA GLU A 180 3.16 -5.25 -14.99
C GLU A 180 1.67 -5.00 -14.81
N PRO A 181 0.82 -5.12 -15.86
CA PRO A 181 -0.62 -5.03 -15.71
C PRO A 181 -1.17 -6.20 -14.91
N GLU A 182 -2.42 -6.12 -14.51
CA GLU A 182 -3.15 -7.20 -13.87
C GLU A 182 -3.27 -8.38 -14.82
N SER A 183 -2.92 -9.58 -14.35
CA SER A 183 -2.99 -10.82 -15.12
C SER A 183 -3.28 -12.01 -14.20
N VAL A 184 -3.98 -13.02 -14.73
CA VAL A 184 -4.25 -14.26 -14.02
C VAL A 184 -4.37 -15.41 -15.01
N VAL A 185 -3.93 -16.60 -14.60
CA VAL A 185 -4.22 -17.84 -15.29
C VAL A 185 -4.91 -18.79 -14.32
N VAL A 186 -6.02 -19.39 -14.74
CA VAL A 186 -6.71 -20.43 -13.99
C VAL A 186 -6.72 -21.70 -14.83
N SER A 187 -6.27 -22.80 -14.25
CA SER A 187 -6.19 -24.09 -14.93
C SER A 187 -6.89 -25.17 -14.10
N PRO A 188 -7.92 -25.85 -14.64
CA PRO A 188 -8.45 -27.06 -14.04
C PRO A 188 -7.40 -28.17 -14.17
N GLN A 189 -6.96 -28.73 -13.04
CA GLN A 189 -5.97 -29.82 -13.00
C GLN A 189 -6.27 -30.74 -11.82
N ASP A 190 -6.27 -32.07 -12.06
CA ASP A 190 -6.37 -33.08 -11.01
C ASP A 190 -7.58 -32.92 -10.06
N GLY A 191 -8.70 -32.37 -10.55
CA GLY A 191 -9.90 -32.09 -9.75
C GLY A 191 -9.87 -30.78 -8.95
N GLU A 192 -8.82 -29.97 -9.11
CA GLU A 192 -8.65 -28.67 -8.48
C GLU A 192 -8.68 -27.53 -9.51
N LEU A 193 -9.00 -26.32 -9.06
CA LEU A 193 -8.72 -25.10 -9.80
C LEU A 193 -7.38 -24.50 -9.32
N ARG A 194 -6.36 -24.56 -10.18
CA ARG A 194 -5.06 -23.93 -9.92
C ARG A 194 -5.05 -22.52 -10.47
N VAL A 195 -4.87 -21.53 -9.59
CA VAL A 195 -4.89 -20.11 -9.87
C VAL A 195 -3.47 -19.57 -9.78
N TYR A 196 -2.93 -19.09 -10.88
CA TYR A 196 -1.64 -18.39 -10.94
C TYR A 196 -1.92 -16.90 -11.04
N CYS A 197 -1.75 -16.19 -9.91
CA CYS A 197 -2.15 -14.80 -9.80
C CYS A 197 -1.06 -13.97 -9.09
N PRO A 198 -0.53 -12.90 -9.73
CA PRO A 198 0.31 -11.93 -9.05
C PRO A 198 -0.55 -11.11 -8.09
N CYS A 199 -0.63 -11.54 -6.86
CA CYS A 199 -1.48 -10.94 -5.83
C CYS A 199 -0.72 -10.82 -4.50
N LYS A 200 -1.11 -9.85 -3.69
CA LYS A 200 -0.53 -9.66 -2.36
C LYS A 200 -1.27 -10.41 -1.23
N ALA A 201 -2.37 -11.10 -1.56
CA ALA A 201 -3.22 -11.81 -0.61
C ALA A 201 -3.74 -13.16 -1.19
N PRO A 202 -2.89 -14.19 -1.37
CA PRO A 202 -3.26 -15.45 -2.04
C PRO A 202 -4.47 -16.14 -1.41
N PHE A 203 -4.55 -16.14 -0.09
CA PHE A 203 -5.68 -16.75 0.64
C PHE A 203 -7.00 -16.02 0.42
N ASN A 204 -6.97 -14.70 0.23
CA ASN A 204 -8.16 -13.94 -0.13
C ASN A 204 -8.64 -14.30 -1.55
N ILE A 205 -7.70 -14.42 -2.51
CA ILE A 205 -8.01 -14.88 -3.87
C ILE A 205 -8.63 -16.28 -3.82
N ARG A 206 -8.03 -17.21 -3.06
CA ARG A 206 -8.57 -18.57 -2.85
C ARG A 206 -10.02 -18.54 -2.37
N ARG A 207 -10.33 -17.72 -1.37
CA ARG A 207 -11.66 -17.55 -0.80
C ARG A 207 -12.68 -17.02 -1.83
N ILE A 208 -12.28 -16.00 -2.62
CA ILE A 208 -13.15 -15.38 -3.63
C ILE A 208 -13.46 -16.39 -4.75
N VAL A 209 -12.43 -17.03 -5.30
CA VAL A 209 -12.59 -18.01 -6.39
C VAL A 209 -13.43 -19.19 -5.94
N ALA A 210 -13.16 -19.76 -4.77
CA ALA A 210 -13.92 -20.86 -4.21
C ALA A 210 -15.41 -20.49 -4.04
N ALA A 211 -15.69 -19.31 -3.47
CA ALA A 211 -17.04 -18.80 -3.28
C ALA A 211 -17.76 -18.56 -4.62
N ALA A 212 -17.09 -18.00 -5.63
CA ALA A 212 -17.65 -17.72 -6.94
C ALA A 212 -17.98 -19.01 -7.71
N CYS A 213 -17.09 -20.00 -7.63
CA CYS A 213 -17.26 -21.29 -8.32
C CYS A 213 -18.13 -22.30 -7.54
N GLY A 214 -18.60 -21.95 -6.33
CA GLY A 214 -19.37 -22.88 -5.49
C GLY A 214 -18.55 -24.09 -5.03
N LEU A 215 -17.23 -23.93 -4.87
CA LEU A 215 -16.29 -24.97 -4.50
C LEU A 215 -15.83 -24.82 -3.04
N PRO A 216 -15.41 -25.91 -2.38
CA PRO A 216 -14.70 -25.80 -1.12
C PRO A 216 -13.32 -25.17 -1.34
N MET A 217 -12.80 -24.45 -0.34
CA MET A 217 -11.48 -23.81 -0.44
C MET A 217 -10.34 -24.81 -0.73
N SER A 218 -10.48 -26.06 -0.28
CA SER A 218 -9.52 -27.15 -0.55
C SER A 218 -9.46 -27.59 -2.01
N ALA A 219 -10.44 -27.22 -2.84
CA ALA A 219 -10.44 -27.49 -4.28
C ALA A 219 -9.90 -26.30 -5.10
N VAL A 220 -9.36 -25.26 -4.44
CA VAL A 220 -8.77 -24.10 -5.09
C VAL A 220 -7.38 -23.86 -4.53
N ARG A 221 -6.36 -23.91 -5.35
CA ARG A 221 -4.98 -23.60 -5.00
C ARG A 221 -4.52 -22.33 -5.69
N VAL A 222 -3.95 -21.41 -4.93
CA VAL A 222 -3.40 -20.16 -5.46
C VAL A 222 -1.89 -20.14 -5.28
N THR A 223 -1.18 -19.98 -6.39
CA THR A 223 0.27 -19.84 -6.42
C THR A 223 0.63 -18.47 -6.97
N GLN A 224 1.50 -17.73 -6.28
CA GLN A 224 1.99 -16.45 -6.75
C GLN A 224 3.15 -16.64 -7.75
N PRO A 225 3.01 -16.24 -9.03
CA PRO A 225 4.13 -16.13 -9.97
C PRO A 225 4.96 -14.89 -9.67
N GLY A 226 5.97 -14.59 -10.50
CA GLY A 226 6.67 -13.31 -10.47
C GLY A 226 5.69 -12.13 -10.51
N MET A 227 6.02 -11.04 -9.81
CA MET A 227 5.20 -9.82 -9.79
C MET A 227 6.03 -8.60 -10.17
N GLY A 228 5.53 -7.83 -11.13
CA GLY A 228 6.13 -6.59 -11.66
C GLY A 228 5.59 -5.33 -11.00
N GLY A 229 5.44 -5.37 -9.66
CA GLY A 229 4.93 -4.28 -8.84
C GLY A 229 3.47 -4.46 -8.42
N SER A 230 3.11 -3.82 -7.31
CA SER A 230 1.74 -3.79 -6.79
C SER A 230 1.35 -2.39 -6.32
N PHE A 231 2.13 -1.77 -5.46
CA PHE A 231 1.93 -0.43 -4.87
C PHE A 231 0.54 -0.18 -4.28
N GLY A 232 -0.16 -1.26 -3.93
CA GLY A 232 -1.52 -1.24 -3.39
C GLY A 232 -2.55 -1.94 -4.28
N GLY A 233 -2.41 -1.94 -5.60
CA GLY A 233 -3.16 -2.77 -6.55
C GLY A 233 -2.92 -4.26 -6.36
N LYS A 234 -3.48 -5.08 -7.24
CA LYS A 234 -3.37 -6.55 -7.24
C LYS A 234 -3.87 -7.20 -5.94
N ASP A 235 -4.94 -6.62 -5.39
CA ASP A 235 -5.69 -7.12 -4.24
C ASP A 235 -7.16 -7.33 -4.63
N ASP A 236 -7.96 -6.26 -4.56
CA ASP A 236 -9.40 -6.30 -4.91
C ASP A 236 -9.59 -6.64 -6.40
N ASP A 237 -8.78 -6.07 -7.28
CA ASP A 237 -8.80 -6.31 -8.73
C ASP A 237 -8.47 -7.76 -9.06
N ALA A 238 -7.39 -8.28 -8.46
CA ALA A 238 -6.92 -9.64 -8.68
C ALA A 238 -8.00 -10.68 -8.32
N GLY A 239 -8.78 -10.43 -7.26
CA GLY A 239 -9.87 -11.30 -6.84
C GLY A 239 -10.99 -11.40 -7.87
N ALA A 240 -11.45 -10.28 -8.41
CA ALA A 240 -12.49 -10.25 -9.43
C ALA A 240 -12.02 -10.89 -10.75
N MET A 241 -10.79 -10.59 -11.18
CA MET A 241 -10.19 -11.20 -12.39
C MET A 241 -10.03 -12.71 -12.25
N ALA A 242 -9.50 -13.16 -11.10
CA ALA A 242 -9.31 -14.59 -10.84
C ALA A 242 -10.66 -15.33 -10.86
N ALA A 243 -11.70 -14.75 -10.27
CA ALA A 243 -13.04 -15.34 -10.30
C ALA A 243 -13.62 -15.40 -11.71
N ARG A 244 -13.46 -14.35 -12.53
CA ARG A 244 -13.92 -14.32 -13.93
C ARG A 244 -13.22 -15.39 -14.78
N ALA A 245 -11.90 -15.49 -14.66
CA ALA A 245 -11.12 -16.52 -15.35
C ALA A 245 -11.48 -17.93 -14.86
N ALA A 246 -11.73 -18.10 -13.56
CA ALA A 246 -12.12 -19.38 -12.96
C ALA A 246 -13.50 -19.84 -13.43
N ILE A 247 -14.47 -18.93 -13.55
CA ILE A 247 -15.80 -19.23 -14.11
C ILE A 247 -15.66 -19.74 -15.55
N ALA A 248 -14.89 -19.06 -16.38
CA ALA A 248 -14.64 -19.48 -17.75
C ALA A 248 -13.92 -20.85 -17.80
N ALA A 249 -12.92 -21.06 -16.94
CA ALA A 249 -12.18 -22.33 -16.84
C ALA A 249 -13.06 -23.49 -16.37
N LEU A 250 -13.95 -23.25 -15.40
CA LEU A 250 -14.89 -24.23 -14.89
C LEU A 250 -15.89 -24.69 -15.97
N HIS A 251 -16.46 -23.75 -16.74
CA HIS A 251 -17.44 -24.06 -17.78
C HIS A 251 -16.82 -24.69 -19.03
N THR A 252 -15.58 -24.34 -19.38
CA THR A 252 -14.91 -24.87 -20.58
C THR A 252 -14.09 -26.13 -20.31
N GLY A 253 -13.74 -26.42 -19.06
CA GLY A 253 -12.77 -27.47 -18.71
C GLY A 253 -11.35 -27.19 -19.20
N ARG A 254 -11.03 -25.96 -19.62
CA ARG A 254 -9.76 -25.56 -20.24
C ARG A 254 -9.08 -24.47 -19.42
N PRO A 255 -7.73 -24.37 -19.47
CA PRO A 255 -7.02 -23.24 -18.88
C PRO A 255 -7.51 -21.91 -19.47
N CYS A 256 -7.72 -20.89 -18.62
CA CYS A 256 -8.16 -19.56 -19.03
C CYS A 256 -7.21 -18.49 -18.49
N ARG A 257 -6.84 -17.53 -19.35
CA ARG A 257 -6.04 -16.36 -19.01
C ARG A 257 -6.86 -15.11 -19.13
N MET A 258 -6.76 -14.20 -18.15
CA MET A 258 -7.19 -12.82 -18.27
C MET A 258 -5.98 -11.92 -18.05
N THR A 259 -5.74 -10.99 -18.96
CA THR A 259 -4.71 -9.96 -18.82
C THR A 259 -5.31 -8.63 -19.25
N TRP A 260 -5.28 -7.64 -18.37
CA TRP A 260 -5.75 -6.29 -18.69
C TRP A 260 -4.72 -5.51 -19.50
N ARG A 261 -5.21 -4.58 -20.28
CA ARG A 261 -4.42 -3.49 -20.83
C ARG A 261 -4.39 -2.33 -19.83
N SER A 262 -3.45 -1.41 -19.96
CA SER A 262 -3.41 -0.19 -19.12
C SER A 262 -4.73 0.59 -19.15
N SER A 263 -5.40 0.64 -20.29
CA SER A 263 -6.73 1.25 -20.41
C SER A 263 -7.81 0.57 -19.55
N GLU A 264 -7.73 -0.75 -19.35
CA GLU A 264 -8.65 -1.47 -18.47
C GLU A 264 -8.29 -1.25 -16.99
N THR A 265 -7.00 -1.19 -16.65
CA THR A 265 -6.54 -0.79 -15.31
C THR A 265 -7.02 0.63 -14.97
N LEU A 266 -6.96 1.58 -15.91
CA LEU A 266 -7.47 2.93 -15.74
C LEU A 266 -9.01 2.97 -15.64
N LEU A 267 -9.72 2.10 -16.34
CA LEU A 267 -11.19 2.04 -16.33
C LEU A 267 -11.73 1.33 -15.09
N GLU A 268 -11.29 0.11 -14.81
CA GLU A 268 -11.86 -0.76 -13.77
C GLU A 268 -10.97 -0.89 -12.52
N GLY A 269 -9.65 -0.72 -12.65
CA GLY A 269 -8.70 -0.96 -11.57
C GLY A 269 -8.85 0.01 -10.40
N VAL A 270 -8.33 -0.39 -9.24
CA VAL A 270 -8.39 0.40 -8.00
C VAL A 270 -7.69 1.76 -8.12
N LYS A 271 -8.25 2.78 -7.44
CA LYS A 271 -7.70 4.14 -7.37
C LYS A 271 -7.43 4.56 -5.92
N ARG A 272 -6.54 5.54 -5.73
CA ARG A 272 -6.41 6.26 -4.46
C ARG A 272 -7.69 7.04 -4.20
N HIS A 273 -8.17 7.00 -2.96
CA HIS A 273 -9.32 7.80 -2.54
C HIS A 273 -9.03 9.30 -2.69
N PRO A 274 -9.80 10.07 -3.45
CA PRO A 274 -9.79 11.52 -3.37
C PRO A 274 -10.36 11.98 -2.03
N PHE A 275 -9.76 13.04 -1.48
CA PHE A 275 -10.25 13.67 -0.25
C PHE A 275 -10.62 15.11 -0.50
N HIS A 276 -11.71 15.55 0.15
CA HIS A 276 -12.07 16.93 0.33
C HIS A 276 -11.99 17.21 1.84
N ILE A 277 -11.10 18.10 2.26
CA ILE A 277 -10.71 18.28 3.67
C ILE A 277 -10.86 19.75 4.05
N TYR A 278 -11.65 20.01 5.06
CA TYR A 278 -11.69 21.28 5.79
C TYR A 278 -10.82 21.13 7.04
N TYR A 279 -9.74 21.85 7.10
CA TYR A 279 -8.75 21.75 8.18
C TYR A 279 -8.61 23.10 8.89
N LYS A 280 -8.79 23.09 10.22
CA LYS A 280 -8.69 24.24 11.08
C LYS A 280 -7.73 23.94 12.23
N ALA A 281 -6.75 24.82 12.46
CA ALA A 281 -5.82 24.70 13.56
C ALA A 281 -5.57 26.05 14.24
N GLY A 282 -5.43 26.03 15.56
CA GLY A 282 -5.14 27.19 16.39
C GLY A 282 -3.81 27.08 17.12
N ALA A 283 -3.11 28.20 17.27
CA ALA A 283 -1.86 28.29 18.03
C ALA A 283 -1.77 29.57 18.85
N LYS A 284 -1.05 29.51 19.96
CA LYS A 284 -0.66 30.70 20.78
C LYS A 284 0.47 31.45 20.09
N ARG A 285 0.68 32.70 20.46
CA ARG A 285 1.78 33.55 19.95
C ARG A 285 3.17 32.96 20.13
N ASP A 286 3.35 32.15 21.16
CA ASP A 286 4.60 31.45 21.39
C ASP A 286 4.78 30.21 20.49
N GLY A 287 3.82 29.92 19.60
CA GLY A 287 3.80 28.79 18.65
C GLY A 287 3.23 27.49 19.22
N THR A 288 2.68 27.45 20.42
CA THR A 288 2.08 26.24 21.00
C THR A 288 0.74 25.96 20.34
N LEU A 289 0.57 24.76 19.74
CA LEU A 289 -0.71 24.29 19.19
C LEU A 289 -1.74 24.14 20.30
N THR A 290 -2.94 24.69 20.10
CA THR A 290 -4.05 24.63 21.04
C THR A 290 -5.15 23.68 20.61
N ALA A 291 -5.56 23.74 19.35
CA ALA A 291 -6.64 22.91 18.81
C ALA A 291 -6.41 22.53 17.34
N ILE A 292 -6.95 21.38 16.97
CA ILE A 292 -7.12 20.93 15.58
C ILE A 292 -8.55 20.43 15.41
N GLU A 293 -9.24 20.95 14.39
CA GLU A 293 -10.53 20.47 13.90
C GLU A 293 -10.42 20.09 12.43
N VAL A 294 -10.88 18.88 12.08
CA VAL A 294 -10.87 18.39 10.71
C VAL A 294 -12.23 17.82 10.34
N ARG A 295 -12.76 18.23 9.21
CA ARG A 295 -13.90 17.61 8.54
C ARG A 295 -13.44 17.15 7.17
N GLY A 296 -13.50 15.84 6.92
CA GLY A 296 -13.06 15.26 5.66
C GLY A 296 -14.14 14.41 5.00
N PHE A 297 -14.26 14.55 3.69
CA PHE A 297 -15.09 13.74 2.83
C PHE A 297 -14.19 12.90 1.95
N VAL A 298 -14.43 11.58 1.95
CA VAL A 298 -13.59 10.59 1.28
C VAL A 298 -14.42 9.91 0.20
N ASP A 299 -13.99 10.02 -1.04
CA ASP A 299 -14.65 9.37 -2.15
C ASP A 299 -14.28 7.89 -2.22
N GLY A 300 -15.21 7.02 -1.85
CA GLY A 300 -15.06 5.56 -1.93
C GLY A 300 -15.30 4.99 -3.32
N GLY A 301 -15.87 5.77 -4.22
CA GLY A 301 -16.40 5.28 -5.50
C GLY A 301 -17.59 4.34 -5.31
N ALA A 302 -17.86 3.51 -6.31
CA ALA A 302 -19.08 2.72 -6.38
C ALA A 302 -19.15 1.54 -5.39
N TYR A 303 -18.02 1.13 -4.80
CA TYR A 303 -17.95 -0.06 -3.96
C TYR A 303 -17.10 0.15 -2.70
N LEU A 304 -17.37 -0.62 -1.66
CA LEU A 304 -16.74 -0.49 -0.34
C LEU A 304 -15.21 -0.59 -0.38
N SER A 305 -14.68 -1.62 -1.04
CA SER A 305 -13.24 -1.89 -1.07
C SER A 305 -12.57 -1.71 0.30
N LYS A 306 -11.56 -0.85 0.41
CA LYS A 306 -10.84 -0.54 1.65
C LYS A 306 -11.22 0.82 2.25
N SER A 307 -12.32 1.42 1.81
CA SER A 307 -12.69 2.80 2.20
C SER A 307 -12.86 2.98 3.70
N LYS A 308 -13.45 1.99 4.42
CA LYS A 308 -13.57 2.07 5.89
C LYS A 308 -12.23 2.20 6.58
N THR A 309 -11.25 1.39 6.18
CA THR A 309 -9.94 1.36 6.82
C THR A 309 -9.10 2.59 6.43
N THR A 310 -9.18 3.03 5.16
CA THR A 310 -8.50 4.25 4.70
C THR A 310 -9.01 5.48 5.46
N THR A 311 -10.33 5.61 5.59
CA THR A 311 -10.97 6.71 6.32
C THR A 311 -10.64 6.69 7.80
N TRP A 312 -10.63 5.49 8.41
CA TRP A 312 -10.24 5.34 9.81
C TRP A 312 -8.79 5.78 10.04
N ARG A 313 -7.85 5.32 9.19
CA ARG A 313 -6.44 5.67 9.30
C ARG A 313 -6.21 7.17 9.15
N SER A 314 -6.78 7.79 8.13
CA SER A 314 -6.62 9.24 7.92
C SER A 314 -7.14 10.07 9.10
N GLY A 315 -8.23 9.63 9.74
CA GLY A 315 -8.72 10.27 10.95
C GLY A 315 -7.78 10.16 12.15
N ILE A 316 -7.14 8.99 12.34
CA ILE A 316 -6.15 8.78 13.41
C ILE A 316 -4.89 9.64 13.18
N GLU A 317 -4.45 9.78 11.94
CA GLU A 317 -3.21 10.46 11.57
C GLU A 317 -3.41 11.97 11.30
N ALA A 318 -4.66 12.47 11.38
CA ALA A 318 -5.02 13.85 11.02
C ALA A 318 -4.35 14.95 11.84
N THR A 319 -3.78 14.64 13.00
CA THR A 319 -3.03 15.61 13.79
C THR A 319 -1.55 15.66 13.46
N GLY A 320 -1.06 14.78 12.58
CA GLY A 320 0.37 14.61 12.34
C GLY A 320 1.13 14.21 13.61
N PRO A 321 2.47 14.28 13.61
CA PRO A 321 3.31 13.95 14.76
C PRO A 321 3.29 15.05 15.85
N TYR A 322 2.19 15.80 15.97
CA TYR A 322 2.16 16.99 16.81
C TYR A 322 1.38 16.77 18.10
N ARG A 323 1.93 17.35 19.16
CA ARG A 323 1.26 17.45 20.46
C ARG A 323 0.22 18.56 20.39
N VAL A 324 -1.02 18.21 20.56
CA VAL A 324 -2.16 19.12 20.61
C VAL A 324 -3.11 18.66 21.70
N GLU A 325 -3.66 19.60 22.48
CA GLU A 325 -4.52 19.26 23.63
C GLU A 325 -5.96 19.00 23.21
N HIS A 326 -6.46 19.76 22.24
CA HIS A 326 -7.85 19.72 21.83
C HIS A 326 -7.99 19.27 20.37
N VAL A 327 -8.73 18.20 20.13
CA VAL A 327 -8.89 17.60 18.80
C VAL A 327 -10.35 17.22 18.57
N ASP A 328 -10.90 17.61 17.43
CA ASP A 328 -12.16 17.11 16.89
C ASP A 328 -12.01 16.81 15.40
N VAL A 329 -11.91 15.53 15.06
CA VAL A 329 -11.78 15.04 13.68
C VAL A 329 -13.03 14.26 13.32
N CYS A 330 -13.61 14.55 12.17
CA CYS A 330 -14.73 13.83 11.59
C CYS A 330 -14.45 13.54 10.11
N MET A 331 -14.19 12.27 9.79
CA MET A 331 -13.98 11.79 8.43
C MET A 331 -15.19 10.98 7.98
N LYS A 332 -15.74 11.29 6.83
CA LYS A 332 -16.88 10.60 6.22
C LYS A 332 -16.50 10.02 4.88
N ALA A 333 -16.65 8.71 4.70
CA ALA A 333 -16.54 8.08 3.39
C ALA A 333 -17.92 7.94 2.77
N ALA A 334 -18.01 8.21 1.47
CA ALA A 334 -19.26 8.13 0.71
C ALA A 334 -19.11 7.23 -0.53
N TYR A 335 -20.18 6.52 -0.87
CA TYR A 335 -20.35 5.92 -2.18
C TYR A 335 -20.65 7.01 -3.21
N THR A 336 -20.03 6.89 -4.38
CA THR A 336 -20.28 7.72 -5.56
C THR A 336 -20.27 6.85 -6.81
N ASN A 337 -20.73 7.37 -7.94
CA ASN A 337 -20.71 6.66 -9.22
C ASN A 337 -19.33 6.71 -9.94
N ASN A 338 -18.30 7.10 -9.23
CA ASN A 338 -16.93 7.02 -9.70
C ASN A 338 -16.41 5.58 -9.67
N CYS A 339 -15.31 5.31 -10.40
CA CYS A 339 -14.55 4.09 -10.22
C CYS A 339 -14.17 3.92 -8.74
N TYR A 340 -14.29 2.70 -8.21
CA TYR A 340 -14.05 2.43 -6.80
C TYR A 340 -12.62 2.76 -6.37
N ALA A 341 -12.51 3.23 -5.14
CA ALA A 341 -11.24 3.54 -4.51
C ALA A 341 -10.84 2.44 -3.51
N GLY A 342 -9.53 2.24 -3.34
CA GLY A 342 -9.00 1.20 -2.45
C GLY A 342 -7.56 1.45 -2.06
N SER A 343 -6.78 0.37 -1.98
CA SER A 343 -5.40 0.45 -1.52
C SER A 343 -4.49 1.08 -2.58
N VAL A 344 -3.85 2.20 -2.22
CA VAL A 344 -2.66 2.74 -2.92
C VAL A 344 -1.65 3.15 -1.87
N ARG A 345 -0.35 2.93 -2.12
CA ARG A 345 0.77 3.15 -1.20
C ARG A 345 0.61 4.43 -0.39
N GLY A 346 0.69 4.33 0.95
CA GLY A 346 0.42 5.42 1.89
C GLY A 346 -0.99 5.40 2.51
N PHE A 347 -2.03 4.86 1.84
CA PHE A 347 -3.32 4.45 2.38
C PHE A 347 -4.03 5.49 3.28
N GLY A 348 -4.25 6.70 2.78
CA GLY A 348 -4.90 7.80 3.49
C GLY A 348 -3.94 8.83 4.09
N SER A 349 -2.70 8.42 4.46
CA SER A 349 -1.71 9.34 5.01
C SER A 349 -1.30 10.44 4.02
N PRO A 350 -0.94 10.16 2.74
CA PRO A 350 -0.53 11.23 1.82
C PRO A 350 -1.58 12.33 1.64
N GLN A 351 -2.86 11.96 1.74
CA GLN A 351 -3.98 12.90 1.59
C GLN A 351 -4.11 13.80 2.83
N ILE A 352 -4.10 13.19 4.03
CA ILE A 352 -4.28 13.95 5.26
C ILE A 352 -3.01 14.71 5.65
N ASP A 353 -1.82 14.13 5.39
CA ASP A 353 -0.54 14.77 5.68
C ASP A 353 -0.33 16.01 4.81
N PHE A 354 -0.86 16.01 3.56
CA PHE A 354 -0.87 17.20 2.71
C PHE A 354 -1.57 18.39 3.40
N ALA A 355 -2.76 18.18 3.94
CA ALA A 355 -3.49 19.22 4.65
C ALA A 355 -2.79 19.60 5.96
N THR A 356 -2.40 18.61 6.76
CA THR A 356 -1.77 18.82 8.07
C THR A 356 -0.48 19.65 7.95
N GLU A 357 0.44 19.20 7.11
CA GLU A 357 1.76 19.84 6.99
C GLU A 357 1.70 21.21 6.30
N SER A 358 0.70 21.42 5.42
CA SER A 358 0.43 22.74 4.82
C SER A 358 -0.05 23.74 5.86
N VAL A 359 -0.95 23.33 6.77
CA VAL A 359 -1.47 24.20 7.83
C VAL A 359 -0.40 24.47 8.89
N MET A 360 0.45 23.49 9.23
CA MET A 360 1.57 23.71 10.15
C MET A 360 2.57 24.73 9.60
N ASP A 361 2.83 24.70 8.30
CA ASP A 361 3.70 25.66 7.63
C ASP A 361 3.11 27.09 7.61
N GLU A 362 1.80 27.18 7.38
CA GLU A 362 1.09 28.46 7.39
C GLU A 362 1.02 29.08 8.80
N LEU A 363 0.75 28.27 9.83
CA LEU A 363 0.80 28.74 11.22
C LEU A 363 2.18 29.30 11.58
N ALA A 364 3.26 28.59 11.20
CA ALA A 364 4.61 29.08 11.38
C ALA A 364 4.82 30.45 10.71
N GLN A 365 4.39 30.58 9.46
CA GLN A 365 4.50 31.83 8.71
C GLN A 365 3.73 32.99 9.38
N GLN A 366 2.48 32.78 9.79
CA GLN A 366 1.65 33.79 10.42
C GLN A 366 2.19 34.21 11.80
N LEU A 367 2.86 33.32 12.50
CA LEU A 367 3.53 33.58 13.78
C LEU A 367 4.91 34.23 13.61
N GLY A 368 5.42 34.36 12.38
CA GLY A 368 6.80 34.84 12.14
C GLY A 368 7.87 33.85 12.62
N MET A 369 7.52 32.57 12.79
CA MET A 369 8.43 31.49 13.16
C MET A 369 8.97 30.81 11.90
N THR A 370 10.14 30.19 12.00
CA THR A 370 10.59 29.29 10.94
C THR A 370 9.79 27.99 10.99
N PRO A 371 9.56 27.30 9.84
CA PRO A 371 8.93 25.98 9.82
C PRO A 371 9.63 24.95 10.74
N TRP A 372 10.95 25.08 10.91
CA TRP A 372 11.75 24.29 11.86
C TRP A 372 11.33 24.51 13.32
N ALA A 373 11.35 25.77 13.75
CA ALA A 373 11.08 26.13 15.15
C ALA A 373 9.64 25.77 15.57
N PHE A 374 8.67 25.97 14.67
CA PHE A 374 7.29 25.63 14.93
C PHE A 374 7.09 24.11 15.11
N ARG A 375 7.67 23.32 14.21
CA ARG A 375 7.60 21.85 14.30
C ARG A 375 8.33 21.32 15.52
N GLU A 376 9.58 21.74 15.76
CA GLU A 376 10.37 21.33 16.91
C GLU A 376 9.66 21.57 18.25
N LYS A 377 8.95 22.71 18.38
CA LYS A 377 8.17 23.04 19.56
C LYS A 377 7.01 22.08 19.81
N ASN A 378 6.33 21.66 18.74
CA ASN A 378 5.07 20.94 18.82
C ASN A 378 5.18 19.42 18.60
N LEU A 379 6.35 18.90 18.16
CA LEU A 379 6.50 17.45 17.97
C LEU A 379 6.20 16.66 19.25
N LEU A 380 5.56 15.51 19.06
CA LEU A 380 5.36 14.50 20.09
C LEU A 380 6.72 14.04 20.66
N ARG A 381 6.71 13.67 21.93
CA ARG A 381 7.83 13.08 22.68
C ARG A 381 7.34 11.86 23.45
N ASP A 382 8.27 11.08 23.96
CA ASP A 382 7.94 9.97 24.85
C ASP A 382 7.12 10.44 26.05
N GLY A 383 6.04 9.74 26.32
CA GLY A 383 5.08 10.06 27.38
C GLY A 383 3.96 11.03 26.98
N ASP A 384 4.07 11.71 25.84
CA ASP A 384 2.96 12.52 25.33
C ASP A 384 1.76 11.66 24.93
N ILE A 385 0.59 12.26 24.86
CA ILE A 385 -0.65 11.63 24.38
C ILE A 385 -0.94 12.15 22.98
N SER A 386 -1.01 11.26 21.99
CA SER A 386 -1.34 11.60 20.61
C SER A 386 -2.73 12.25 20.47
N GLY A 387 -3.03 12.82 19.32
CA GLY A 387 -4.35 13.35 19.01
C GLY A 387 -5.49 12.32 19.13
N SER A 388 -5.18 11.06 18.89
CA SER A 388 -6.12 9.93 19.01
C SER A 388 -6.18 9.32 20.43
N GLY A 389 -5.46 9.88 21.40
CA GLY A 389 -5.50 9.47 22.80
C GLY A 389 -4.55 8.33 23.17
N GLN A 390 -3.64 7.93 22.27
CA GLN A 390 -2.64 6.90 22.54
C GLN A 390 -1.42 7.50 23.27
N PRO A 391 -0.99 6.90 24.41
CA PRO A 391 0.30 7.25 25.02
C PRO A 391 1.44 6.83 24.09
N MET A 392 2.31 7.79 23.76
CA MET A 392 3.40 7.61 22.83
C MET A 392 4.66 7.09 23.51
N ARG A 393 5.36 6.22 22.82
CA ARG A 393 6.65 5.62 23.23
C ARG A 393 7.55 5.48 22.01
N ASP A 394 8.84 5.49 22.22
CA ASP A 394 9.85 5.35 21.17
C ASP A 394 9.70 6.41 20.07
N VAL A 395 9.51 7.68 20.47
CA VAL A 395 9.23 8.78 19.55
C VAL A 395 10.52 9.37 19.04
N SER A 396 10.88 9.10 17.80
CA SER A 396 12.08 9.60 17.13
C SER A 396 11.82 10.79 16.18
N ALA A 397 10.61 11.37 16.19
CA ALA A 397 10.24 12.50 15.32
C ALA A 397 11.20 13.68 15.42
N GLY A 398 11.63 14.03 16.65
CA GLY A 398 12.61 15.09 16.89
C GLY A 398 13.98 14.79 16.29
N ALA A 399 14.47 13.56 16.40
CA ALA A 399 15.73 13.12 15.81
C ALA A 399 15.69 13.17 14.28
N CYS A 400 14.57 12.75 13.69
CA CYS A 400 14.35 12.84 12.24
C CYS A 400 14.38 14.30 11.75
N LEU A 401 13.68 15.22 12.44
CA LEU A 401 13.65 16.64 12.09
C LEU A 401 15.03 17.30 12.23
N GLU A 402 15.76 17.03 13.32
CA GLU A 402 17.10 17.56 13.54
C GLU A 402 18.08 17.03 12.48
N ARG A 403 18.01 15.75 12.16
CA ARG A 403 18.83 15.18 11.12
C ARG A 403 18.52 15.78 9.75
N LEU A 404 17.24 15.97 9.42
CA LEU A 404 16.84 16.65 8.20
C LEU A 404 17.42 18.08 8.14
N ARG A 405 17.36 18.84 9.21
CA ARG A 405 17.94 20.20 9.29
C ARG A 405 19.43 20.23 8.96
N ARG A 406 20.18 19.24 9.45
CA ARG A 406 21.62 19.11 9.17
C ARG A 406 21.91 18.78 7.71
N GLU A 407 21.12 17.89 7.10
CA GLU A 407 21.31 17.41 5.73
C GLU A 407 20.76 18.38 4.66
N PHE A 408 19.62 19.00 4.93
CA PHE A 408 18.93 19.88 4.00
C PHE A 408 19.35 21.35 4.14
N GLY A 409 19.84 21.73 5.31
CA GLY A 409 20.21 23.11 5.66
C GLY A 409 19.05 23.91 6.25
N GLU A 410 19.40 24.98 6.97
CA GLU A 410 18.47 25.72 7.82
C GLU A 410 17.66 26.78 7.05
N ASP A 411 18.24 27.34 5.97
CA ASP A 411 17.62 28.42 5.19
C ASP A 411 16.54 27.88 4.24
N LEU A 412 15.29 28.22 4.54
CA LEU A 412 14.12 27.88 3.72
C LEU A 412 13.55 29.11 2.98
N ARG A 413 14.22 30.26 3.01
CA ARG A 413 13.72 31.46 2.35
C ARG A 413 13.70 31.27 0.83
N PRO A 414 12.62 31.70 0.15
CA PRO A 414 12.56 31.63 -1.29
C PRO A 414 13.57 32.60 -1.96
N PHE A 415 14.05 32.23 -3.13
CA PHE A 415 14.98 33.02 -3.92
C PHE A 415 14.76 32.81 -5.43
N VAL A 416 15.52 33.53 -6.24
CA VAL A 416 15.49 33.36 -7.71
C VAL A 416 16.81 32.79 -8.18
N ARG A 417 16.76 31.75 -9.00
CA ARG A 417 17.91 31.11 -9.63
C ARG A 417 17.68 31.00 -11.14
N ASN A 418 18.52 31.66 -11.93
CA ASN A 418 18.42 31.66 -13.40
C ASN A 418 17.03 32.06 -13.94
N GLY A 419 16.38 33.03 -13.30
CA GLY A 419 15.03 33.48 -13.68
C GLY A 419 13.87 32.60 -13.22
N LYS A 420 14.14 31.48 -12.57
CA LYS A 420 13.14 30.60 -11.95
C LYS A 420 12.94 30.97 -10.49
N LEU A 421 11.70 30.81 -9.99
CA LEU A 421 11.36 30.94 -8.57
C LEU A 421 11.79 29.66 -7.87
N VAL A 422 12.52 29.76 -6.77
CA VAL A 422 12.99 28.62 -5.99
C VAL A 422 12.40 28.69 -4.59
N GLY A 423 11.82 27.60 -4.14
CA GLY A 423 11.34 27.45 -2.78
C GLY A 423 11.85 26.16 -2.14
N ARG A 424 11.88 26.16 -0.82
CA ARG A 424 12.29 25.03 0.01
C ARG A 424 11.21 24.78 1.05
N GLY A 425 10.81 23.53 1.20
CA GLY A 425 9.74 23.09 2.12
C GLY A 425 10.11 21.84 2.87
N ILE A 426 9.51 21.66 4.03
CA ILE A 426 9.72 20.50 4.90
C ILE A 426 8.38 19.91 5.34
N ALA A 427 8.41 18.62 5.70
CA ALA A 427 7.27 17.92 6.29
C ALA A 427 7.74 16.85 7.28
N CYS A 428 6.94 16.60 8.32
CA CYS A 428 7.18 15.59 9.33
C CYS A 428 6.13 14.47 9.27
N LEU A 429 6.56 13.25 9.56
CA LEU A 429 5.74 12.05 9.51
C LEU A 429 5.62 11.39 10.88
N TYR A 430 4.43 10.95 11.22
CA TYR A 430 4.24 9.77 12.05
C TYR A 430 3.19 8.88 11.38
N ARG A 431 3.47 7.59 11.27
CA ARG A 431 2.58 6.67 10.60
C ARG A 431 2.40 5.40 11.41
N GLY A 432 1.15 5.08 11.73
CA GLY A 432 0.83 3.83 12.41
C GLY A 432 1.19 2.61 11.56
N GLU A 433 1.91 1.66 12.16
CA GLU A 433 2.39 0.46 11.49
C GLU A 433 1.40 -0.69 11.62
N SER A 434 1.32 -1.53 10.58
CA SER A 434 0.44 -2.69 10.52
C SER A 434 -1.04 -2.31 10.37
N TYR A 435 -1.96 -3.25 10.61
CA TYR A 435 -3.40 -3.00 10.44
C TYR A 435 -3.98 -2.10 11.54
N GLY A 436 -3.51 -2.24 12.77
CA GLY A 436 -3.99 -1.51 13.91
C GLY A 436 -5.45 -1.84 14.28
N ALA A 437 -6.04 -1.01 15.16
CA ALA A 437 -7.39 -1.21 15.67
C ALA A 437 -8.52 -0.89 14.66
N GLY A 438 -8.18 -0.44 13.45
CA GLY A 438 -9.15 -0.13 12.39
C GLY A 438 -9.74 -1.36 11.70
N THR A 439 -9.20 -2.55 11.95
CA THR A 439 -9.70 -3.81 11.38
C THR A 439 -9.93 -4.87 12.48
N PRO A 440 -10.83 -5.82 12.26
CA PRO A 440 -11.01 -6.94 13.20
C PRO A 440 -9.90 -8.00 13.08
N VAL A 441 -9.03 -7.88 12.06
CA VAL A 441 -7.97 -8.86 11.75
C VAL A 441 -6.73 -8.51 12.56
N GLN A 442 -6.20 -9.47 13.31
CA GLN A 442 -4.94 -9.33 14.02
C GLN A 442 -3.76 -9.50 13.05
N ASP A 443 -2.72 -8.69 13.23
CA ASP A 443 -1.48 -8.82 12.48
C ASP A 443 -0.72 -10.07 12.92
N THR A 444 -0.61 -11.04 12.02
CA THR A 444 0.09 -12.31 12.25
C THR A 444 0.89 -12.71 11.02
N SER A 445 1.88 -13.57 11.20
CA SER A 445 2.57 -14.26 10.10
C SER A 445 3.20 -15.54 10.59
N GLY A 446 3.33 -16.51 9.67
CA GLY A 446 4.04 -17.76 9.92
C GLY A 446 5.13 -18.02 8.87
N VAL A 447 6.23 -18.63 9.34
CA VAL A 447 7.33 -19.09 8.49
C VAL A 447 7.70 -20.50 8.91
N THR A 448 7.83 -21.39 7.92
CA THR A 448 8.29 -22.76 8.15
C THR A 448 9.62 -22.98 7.43
N ILE A 449 10.60 -23.53 8.14
CA ILE A 449 11.92 -23.93 7.62
C ILE A 449 11.96 -25.46 7.59
N VAL A 450 12.34 -26.04 6.46
CA VAL A 450 12.67 -27.46 6.33
C VAL A 450 14.17 -27.58 6.18
N LEU A 451 14.80 -28.32 7.09
CA LEU A 451 16.24 -28.61 7.08
C LEU A 451 16.51 -29.80 6.17
N ASN A 452 17.18 -29.59 5.04
CA ASN A 452 17.54 -30.67 4.11
C ASN A 452 18.83 -31.39 4.57
N ALA A 453 18.98 -32.64 4.17
CA ALA A 453 20.14 -33.50 4.58
C ALA A 453 21.50 -32.94 4.16
N ASP A 454 21.55 -32.11 3.12
CA ASP A 454 22.77 -31.43 2.65
C ASP A 454 23.04 -30.08 3.35
N GLY A 455 22.21 -29.71 4.35
CA GLY A 455 22.29 -28.47 5.08
C GLY A 455 21.70 -27.27 4.34
N SER A 456 21.04 -27.47 3.19
CA SER A 456 20.22 -26.41 2.57
C SER A 456 18.87 -26.29 3.26
N LEU A 457 18.20 -25.14 3.08
CA LEU A 457 16.90 -24.84 3.70
C LEU A 457 15.84 -24.59 2.62
N ASN A 458 14.68 -25.23 2.79
CA ASN A 458 13.45 -24.82 2.09
C ASN A 458 12.58 -24.02 3.07
N VAL A 459 12.19 -22.82 2.66
CA VAL A 459 11.41 -21.91 3.50
C VAL A 459 10.08 -21.61 2.82
N SER A 460 8.98 -21.74 3.55
CA SER A 460 7.64 -21.35 3.10
C SER A 460 7.04 -20.27 3.99
N THR A 461 6.36 -19.30 3.36
CA THR A 461 5.72 -18.17 4.03
C THR A 461 4.51 -17.68 3.22
N GLY A 462 3.50 -17.15 3.92
CA GLY A 462 2.40 -16.44 3.28
C GLY A 462 2.72 -14.99 2.88
N LEU A 463 3.94 -14.50 3.13
CA LEU A 463 4.40 -13.19 2.65
C LEU A 463 4.58 -13.23 1.13
N SER A 464 3.81 -12.44 0.42
CA SER A 464 3.93 -12.27 -1.04
C SER A 464 5.12 -11.37 -1.38
N GLU A 465 5.95 -11.78 -2.36
CA GLU A 465 6.99 -10.94 -2.96
C GLU A 465 6.34 -10.04 -4.04
N VAL A 466 6.21 -8.77 -3.73
CA VAL A 466 5.57 -7.77 -4.62
C VAL A 466 6.60 -6.84 -5.28
N GLY A 467 7.88 -7.14 -5.13
CA GLY A 467 9.01 -6.34 -5.59
C GLY A 467 9.77 -5.62 -4.47
N GLN A 468 9.26 -5.68 -3.23
CA GLN A 468 9.84 -5.02 -2.06
C GLN A 468 11.13 -5.70 -1.54
N GLY A 469 11.42 -6.94 -1.95
CA GLY A 469 12.57 -7.71 -1.47
C GLY A 469 12.27 -8.51 -0.19
N GLY A 470 11.02 -8.92 0.01
CA GLY A 470 10.62 -9.71 1.18
C GLY A 470 11.35 -11.04 1.30
N HIS A 471 11.55 -11.75 0.19
CA HIS A 471 12.35 -12.98 0.19
C HIS A 471 13.82 -12.73 0.56
N THR A 472 14.41 -11.64 0.05
CA THR A 472 15.77 -11.23 0.42
C THR A 472 15.88 -10.90 1.90
N LEU A 473 14.88 -10.20 2.45
CA LEU A 473 14.80 -9.89 3.88
C LEU A 473 14.78 -11.16 4.74
N LEU A 474 13.89 -12.11 4.41
CA LEU A 474 13.80 -13.38 5.17
C LEU A 474 15.09 -14.20 5.06
N THR A 475 15.69 -14.23 3.87
CA THR A 475 17.00 -14.88 3.66
C THR A 475 18.08 -14.26 4.55
N ALA A 476 18.11 -12.92 4.65
CA ALA A 476 19.07 -12.23 5.52
C ALA A 476 18.87 -12.57 7.00
N ILE A 477 17.62 -12.59 7.47
CA ILE A 477 17.30 -12.90 8.87
C ILE A 477 17.67 -14.34 9.20
N ILE A 478 17.23 -15.32 8.39
CA ILE A 478 17.48 -16.74 8.62
C ILE A 478 18.99 -17.04 8.49
N GLY A 479 19.64 -16.48 7.47
CA GLY A 479 21.07 -16.67 7.21
C GLY A 479 21.93 -16.18 8.36
N ARG A 480 21.64 -14.99 8.90
CA ARG A 480 22.34 -14.45 10.09
C ARG A 480 22.18 -15.35 11.31
N GLU A 481 20.96 -15.81 11.56
CA GLU A 481 20.70 -16.65 12.74
C GLU A 481 21.37 -18.03 12.64
N LEU A 482 21.42 -18.62 11.46
CA LEU A 482 21.95 -19.97 11.25
C LEU A 482 23.39 -20.00 10.70
N GLY A 483 24.03 -18.83 10.54
CA GLY A 483 25.38 -18.71 9.99
C GLY A 483 25.49 -19.21 8.55
N LEU A 484 24.42 -19.05 7.72
CA LEU A 484 24.35 -19.60 6.38
C LEU A 484 24.39 -18.52 5.30
N PRO A 485 25.11 -18.78 4.19
CA PRO A 485 25.08 -17.88 3.05
C PRO A 485 23.73 -17.99 2.29
N PRO A 486 23.32 -16.94 1.53
CA PRO A 486 22.03 -16.88 0.85
C PRO A 486 21.74 -18.07 -0.08
N GLU A 487 22.76 -18.63 -0.71
CA GLU A 487 22.63 -19.73 -1.67
C GLU A 487 22.16 -21.04 -1.03
N ARG A 488 22.25 -21.15 0.29
CA ARG A 488 21.76 -22.30 1.07
C ARG A 488 20.30 -22.18 1.47
N ILE A 489 19.66 -21.03 1.21
CA ILE A 489 18.31 -20.73 1.68
C ILE A 489 17.40 -20.49 0.47
N HIS A 490 16.47 -21.42 0.22
CA HIS A 490 15.48 -21.31 -0.83
C HIS A 490 14.13 -20.92 -0.24
N ILE A 491 13.60 -19.73 -0.61
CA ILE A 491 12.26 -19.29 -0.24
C ILE A 491 11.32 -19.59 -1.38
N ALA A 492 10.33 -20.43 -1.12
CA ALA A 492 9.28 -20.76 -2.08
C ALA A 492 8.33 -19.58 -2.32
N PRO A 493 7.80 -19.41 -3.54
CA PRO A 493 6.69 -18.49 -3.77
C PRO A 493 5.52 -18.75 -2.83
N ALA A 494 4.75 -17.71 -2.49
CA ALA A 494 3.55 -17.89 -1.69
C ALA A 494 2.54 -18.81 -2.40
N ASP A 495 2.15 -19.89 -1.73
CA ASP A 495 1.28 -20.93 -2.25
C ASP A 495 0.36 -21.43 -1.15
N THR A 496 -0.96 -21.40 -1.40
CA THR A 496 -1.96 -21.67 -0.37
C THR A 496 -1.99 -23.10 0.15
N ASP A 497 -1.29 -24.03 -0.49
CA ASP A 497 -1.20 -25.42 -0.03
C ASP A 497 0.02 -25.68 0.86
N TYR A 498 1.03 -24.81 0.79
CA TYR A 498 2.30 -25.03 1.49
C TYR A 498 2.63 -23.99 2.55
N CYS A 499 1.97 -22.82 2.53
CA CYS A 499 2.18 -21.80 3.54
C CYS A 499 0.91 -21.55 4.36
N VAL A 500 1.10 -20.95 5.53
CA VAL A 500 -0.02 -20.50 6.38
C VAL A 500 -0.50 -19.13 5.93
N ASP A 501 -1.78 -18.83 6.17
CA ASP A 501 -2.33 -17.50 5.90
C ASP A 501 -1.64 -16.45 6.79
N SER A 502 -0.89 -15.57 6.17
CA SER A 502 -0.22 -14.44 6.81
C SER A 502 -0.97 -13.11 6.56
N GLY A 503 -2.17 -13.18 6.00
CA GLY A 503 -2.91 -12.00 5.54
C GLY A 503 -2.29 -11.36 4.30
N SER A 504 -2.72 -10.14 3.98
CA SER A 504 -2.20 -9.39 2.84
C SER A 504 -0.82 -8.81 3.11
N THR A 505 0.08 -8.84 2.12
CA THR A 505 1.34 -8.09 2.12
C THR A 505 1.05 -6.60 1.89
N ALA A 506 0.74 -5.89 2.96
CA ALA A 506 0.28 -4.50 2.98
C ALA A 506 0.66 -3.83 4.30
N ALA A 507 0.27 -2.55 4.49
CA ALA A 507 0.38 -1.80 5.74
C ALA A 507 1.80 -1.74 6.34
N SER A 508 2.82 -1.81 5.50
CA SER A 508 4.25 -1.77 5.88
C SER A 508 4.66 -2.79 6.96
N ARG A 509 3.93 -3.92 7.05
CA ARG A 509 4.09 -4.89 8.14
C ARG A 509 4.99 -6.08 7.82
N GLY A 510 5.43 -6.25 6.55
CA GLY A 510 6.15 -7.46 6.11
C GLY A 510 7.41 -7.76 6.92
N THR A 511 8.25 -6.75 7.15
CA THR A 511 9.46 -6.88 7.99
C THR A 511 9.10 -7.21 9.44
N ILE A 512 8.07 -6.56 9.98
CA ILE A 512 7.62 -6.76 11.36
C ILE A 512 7.04 -8.16 11.54
N THR A 513 6.04 -8.54 10.73
CA THR A 513 5.31 -9.80 10.95
C THR A 513 6.10 -11.01 10.46
N ALA A 514 6.41 -11.06 9.15
CA ALA A 514 7.11 -12.21 8.57
C ALA A 514 8.58 -12.25 8.97
N GLY A 515 9.25 -11.09 9.16
CA GLY A 515 10.61 -11.04 9.67
C GLY A 515 10.73 -11.62 11.07
N ASN A 516 9.86 -11.22 12.00
CA ASN A 516 9.84 -11.78 13.35
C ASN A 516 9.45 -13.26 13.35
N ALA A 517 8.52 -13.71 12.48
CA ALA A 517 8.21 -15.12 12.32
C ALA A 517 9.41 -15.93 11.79
N ALA A 518 10.17 -15.39 10.84
CA ALA A 518 11.38 -16.01 10.31
C ALA A 518 12.48 -16.13 11.39
N TRP A 519 12.64 -15.09 12.21
CA TRP A 519 13.53 -15.13 13.34
C TRP A 519 13.14 -16.24 14.33
N LEU A 520 11.85 -16.34 14.69
CA LEU A 520 11.35 -17.41 15.59
C LEU A 520 11.57 -18.80 15.00
N ALA A 521 11.33 -18.99 13.69
CA ALA A 521 11.57 -20.26 13.02
C ALA A 521 13.06 -20.64 13.05
N ALA A 522 13.95 -19.66 12.86
CA ALA A 522 15.39 -19.88 12.95
C ALA A 522 15.83 -20.22 14.40
N GLN A 523 15.23 -19.57 15.41
CA GLN A 523 15.49 -19.93 16.82
C GLN A 523 15.04 -21.35 17.14
N GLU A 524 13.87 -21.77 16.64
CA GLU A 524 13.41 -23.15 16.82
C GLU A 524 14.33 -24.15 16.13
N ALA A 525 14.79 -23.86 14.90
CA ALA A 525 15.78 -24.70 14.20
C ALA A 525 17.09 -24.83 15.01
N LYS A 526 17.61 -23.72 15.55
CA LYS A 526 18.77 -23.74 16.47
C LYS A 526 18.52 -24.62 17.67
N GLN A 527 17.36 -24.48 18.32
CA GLN A 527 17.02 -25.25 19.50
C GLN A 527 17.01 -26.76 19.22
N GLN A 528 16.42 -27.16 18.10
CA GLN A 528 16.38 -28.58 17.69
C GLN A 528 17.80 -29.14 17.43
N ILE A 529 18.62 -28.38 16.69
CA ILE A 529 20.00 -28.76 16.41
C ILE A 529 20.84 -28.81 17.72
N ASN A 530 20.75 -27.76 18.54
CA ASN A 530 21.48 -27.69 19.81
C ASN A 530 21.13 -28.86 20.72
N THR A 531 19.87 -29.21 20.86
CA THR A 531 19.43 -30.34 21.67
C THR A 531 20.03 -31.67 21.16
N ALA A 532 20.05 -31.86 19.83
CA ALA A 532 20.68 -33.05 19.25
C ALA A 532 22.19 -33.10 19.48
N LEU A 533 22.90 -31.98 19.39
CA LEU A 533 24.33 -31.88 19.63
C LEU A 533 24.70 -32.12 21.10
N TRP A 534 23.93 -31.59 22.05
CA TRP A 534 24.12 -31.83 23.48
C TRP A 534 23.92 -33.32 23.82
N GLU A 535 22.85 -33.93 23.32
CA GLU A 535 22.52 -35.32 23.67
C GLU A 535 23.43 -36.36 22.98
N TYR A 536 23.84 -36.14 21.75
CA TYR A 536 24.49 -37.15 20.92
C TYR A 536 25.95 -36.85 20.56
N ARG A 537 26.45 -35.62 20.80
CA ARG A 537 27.82 -35.21 20.53
C ARG A 537 28.55 -34.74 21.78
N GLY A 538 27.82 -34.63 22.90
CA GLY A 538 28.40 -34.20 24.17
C GLY A 538 28.83 -32.73 24.20
N PHE A 539 28.28 -31.88 23.35
CA PHE A 539 28.50 -30.44 23.43
C PHE A 539 28.04 -29.95 24.81
N ASP A 540 28.88 -29.17 25.48
CA ASP A 540 28.58 -28.63 26.81
C ASP A 540 28.88 -27.13 26.82
N GLY A 541 27.86 -26.31 26.51
CA GLY A 541 28.03 -24.86 26.48
C GLY A 541 27.23 -24.18 25.35
N PRO A 542 27.42 -22.86 25.21
CA PRO A 542 26.78 -22.08 24.15
C PRO A 542 27.26 -22.52 22.77
N ILE A 543 26.28 -22.67 21.85
CA ILE A 543 26.55 -23.02 20.45
C ILE A 543 26.43 -21.79 19.58
N VAL A 544 27.48 -21.52 18.79
CA VAL A 544 27.56 -20.38 17.86
C VAL A 544 27.45 -20.88 16.42
N TYR A 545 26.68 -20.17 15.61
CA TYR A 545 26.45 -20.44 14.18
C TYR A 545 27.10 -19.31 13.37
N GLU A 546 28.15 -19.60 12.61
CA GLU A 546 28.87 -18.59 11.84
C GLU A 546 29.59 -19.23 10.64
N ASP A 547 29.52 -18.59 9.47
CA ASP A 547 30.25 -19.00 8.25
C ASP A 547 30.05 -20.48 7.85
N GLY A 548 28.84 -21.01 8.01
CA GLY A 548 28.49 -22.39 7.71
C GLY A 548 29.00 -23.40 8.74
N LEU A 549 29.52 -22.92 9.86
CA LEU A 549 30.05 -23.74 10.97
C LEU A 549 29.17 -23.62 12.21
N VAL A 550 29.16 -24.70 12.99
CA VAL A 550 28.53 -24.78 14.31
C VAL A 550 29.65 -25.07 15.32
N ARG A 551 29.83 -24.19 16.30
CA ARG A 551 30.93 -24.22 17.25
C ARG A 551 30.40 -24.26 18.69
N CYS A 552 31.09 -25.05 19.53
CA CYS A 552 30.89 -25.09 20.99
C CYS A 552 32.27 -25.19 21.68
N GLY A 553 32.75 -24.11 22.27
CA GLY A 553 34.13 -24.06 22.79
C GLY A 553 35.15 -24.32 21.68
N ASP A 554 36.02 -25.33 21.89
CA ASP A 554 37.05 -25.73 20.91
C ASP A 554 36.54 -26.71 19.85
N GLU A 555 35.32 -27.25 20.01
CA GLU A 555 34.72 -28.16 19.06
C GLU A 555 33.99 -27.40 17.96
N GLN A 556 34.13 -27.89 16.72
CA GLN A 556 33.44 -27.35 15.57
C GLN A 556 33.04 -28.42 14.57
N MET A 557 31.97 -28.16 13.84
CA MET A 557 31.53 -28.97 12.70
C MET A 557 30.82 -28.06 11.68
N THR A 558 30.65 -28.58 10.47
CA THR A 558 29.84 -27.89 9.47
C THR A 558 28.36 -27.91 9.85
N PHE A 559 27.59 -26.91 9.38
CA PHE A 559 26.13 -26.91 9.55
C PHE A 559 25.50 -28.19 9.00
N THR A 560 25.99 -28.70 7.86
CA THR A 560 25.55 -29.99 7.27
C THR A 560 25.73 -31.17 8.22
N GLU A 561 26.90 -31.27 8.89
CA GLU A 561 27.15 -32.31 9.89
C GLU A 561 26.22 -32.17 11.09
N ALA A 562 25.99 -30.94 11.58
CA ALA A 562 25.07 -30.67 12.69
C ALA A 562 23.65 -31.09 12.36
N VAL A 563 23.15 -30.74 11.14
CA VAL A 563 21.86 -31.21 10.61
C VAL A 563 21.82 -32.73 10.48
N GLY A 564 22.93 -33.36 10.07
CA GLY A 564 23.10 -34.83 10.04
C GLY A 564 22.92 -35.47 11.42
N VAL A 565 23.48 -34.88 12.47
CA VAL A 565 23.24 -35.33 13.86
C VAL A 565 21.77 -35.26 14.20
N LEU A 566 21.11 -34.10 13.99
CA LEU A 566 19.68 -33.94 14.24
C LEU A 566 18.84 -35.03 13.51
N ARG A 567 19.10 -35.22 12.22
CA ARG A 567 18.41 -36.23 11.39
C ARG A 567 18.50 -37.63 11.99
N ASN A 568 19.71 -38.02 12.46
CA ASN A 568 19.96 -39.35 13.00
C ASN A 568 19.24 -39.60 14.34
N THR A 569 18.74 -38.57 14.99
CA THR A 569 17.93 -38.70 16.23
C THR A 569 16.46 -39.06 15.95
N GLY A 570 16.00 -39.04 14.70
CA GLY A 570 14.61 -39.26 14.32
C GLY A 570 13.66 -38.10 14.68
N ARG A 571 14.20 -36.93 15.02
CA ARG A 571 13.44 -35.72 15.32
C ARG A 571 12.91 -35.08 14.03
N ASP A 572 11.90 -34.22 14.16
CA ASP A 572 11.34 -33.45 13.04
C ASP A 572 12.43 -32.53 12.46
N MET A 573 12.51 -32.51 11.15
CA MET A 573 13.42 -31.65 10.38
C MET A 573 12.78 -30.31 10.01
N ARG A 574 11.62 -29.99 10.59
CA ARG A 574 10.89 -28.74 10.37
C ARG A 574 10.97 -27.88 11.62
N ALA A 575 11.17 -26.57 11.40
CA ALA A 575 11.02 -25.55 12.40
C ALA A 575 9.94 -24.55 11.96
N HIS A 576 9.09 -24.10 12.88
CA HIS A 576 7.98 -23.19 12.58
C HIS A 576 7.98 -22.00 13.52
N GLY A 577 8.02 -20.80 12.95
CA GLY A 577 7.87 -19.56 13.68
C GLY A 577 6.49 -18.94 13.43
N TRP A 578 5.78 -18.63 14.49
CA TRP A 578 4.53 -17.87 14.44
C TRP A 578 4.68 -16.60 15.26
N TRP A 579 4.40 -15.46 14.63
CA TRP A 579 4.41 -14.17 15.31
C TRP A 579 3.03 -13.50 15.21
N ALA A 580 2.60 -12.90 16.32
CA ALA A 580 1.35 -12.17 16.41
C ALA A 580 1.58 -10.82 17.10
N ALA A 581 0.99 -9.76 16.55
CA ALA A 581 1.09 -8.41 17.09
C ALA A 581 0.41 -8.30 18.46
N PRO A 582 0.88 -7.40 19.33
CA PRO A 582 0.15 -6.97 20.50
C PRO A 582 -1.24 -6.45 20.14
N LYS A 583 -2.21 -6.65 21.04
CA LYS A 583 -3.58 -6.17 20.81
C LYS A 583 -3.63 -4.65 20.84
N THR A 584 -4.30 -4.10 19.85
CA THR A 584 -4.69 -2.70 19.78
C THR A 584 -6.19 -2.55 20.01
N PHE A 585 -6.66 -1.36 20.38
CA PHE A 585 -8.09 -1.15 20.60
C PHE A 585 -8.52 0.29 20.24
N TRP A 586 -9.80 0.41 19.88
CA TRP A 586 -10.48 1.67 19.63
C TRP A 586 -11.79 1.74 20.40
N ASP A 587 -11.94 2.74 21.26
CA ASP A 587 -13.19 3.02 21.97
C ASP A 587 -14.05 3.95 21.07
N ARG A 588 -15.12 3.37 20.50
CA ARG A 588 -15.99 4.11 19.56
C ARG A 588 -16.82 5.19 20.26
N GLU A 589 -17.18 5.01 21.54
CA GLU A 589 -17.96 5.99 22.29
C GLU A 589 -17.11 7.18 22.69
N LYS A 590 -15.89 6.93 23.15
CA LYS A 590 -14.93 7.98 23.53
C LYS A 590 -14.16 8.54 22.34
N CYS A 591 -14.26 7.95 21.16
CA CYS A 591 -13.55 8.33 19.93
C CYS A 591 -12.03 8.43 20.12
N ARG A 592 -11.43 7.48 20.85
CA ARG A 592 -9.99 7.41 21.15
C ARG A 592 -9.56 5.98 21.49
N GLY A 593 -8.24 5.70 21.40
CA GLY A 593 -7.75 4.37 21.74
C GLY A 593 -6.23 4.21 21.63
N SER A 594 -5.74 2.98 21.83
CA SER A 594 -4.39 2.55 21.49
C SER A 594 -4.42 1.91 20.13
N ASN A 595 -4.22 2.73 19.10
CA ASN A 595 -4.57 2.42 17.71
C ASN A 595 -3.61 1.50 17.02
N TYR A 596 -2.31 1.68 17.29
CA TYR A 596 -1.22 0.93 16.66
C TYR A 596 -0.24 0.43 17.70
N MET A 597 0.44 -0.69 17.39
CA MET A 597 1.49 -1.23 18.26
C MET A 597 2.75 -0.36 18.25
N SER A 598 3.02 0.30 17.12
CA SER A 598 4.16 1.20 16.92
C SER A 598 3.85 2.22 15.84
N TYR A 599 4.71 3.24 15.74
CA TYR A 599 4.67 4.26 14.71
C TYR A 599 6.04 4.40 14.05
N ALA A 600 6.05 4.51 12.72
CA ALA A 600 7.23 4.92 11.97
C ALA A 600 7.31 6.44 11.93
N TYR A 601 8.50 7.00 12.12
CA TYR A 601 8.79 8.42 12.08
C TYR A 601 9.69 8.79 10.92
N GLY A 602 9.55 10.01 10.43
CA GLY A 602 10.39 10.54 9.36
C GLY A 602 10.24 12.05 9.20
N ALA A 603 11.10 12.62 8.38
CA ALA A 603 11.03 14.00 7.94
C ALA A 603 11.58 14.13 6.51
N CYS A 604 10.94 14.94 5.68
CA CYS A 604 11.40 15.21 4.31
C CYS A 604 11.60 16.69 4.06
N GLY A 605 12.58 17.02 3.22
CA GLY A 605 12.82 18.35 2.68
C GLY A 605 12.88 18.31 1.16
N ALA A 606 12.20 19.26 0.52
CA ALA A 606 12.18 19.41 -0.93
C ALA A 606 12.62 20.81 -1.35
N GLU A 607 13.41 20.93 -2.41
CA GLU A 607 13.66 22.19 -3.14
C GLU A 607 12.98 22.08 -4.50
N VAL A 608 12.21 23.12 -4.86
CA VAL A 608 11.45 23.15 -6.11
C VAL A 608 11.80 24.43 -6.89
N GLU A 609 12.07 24.28 -8.17
CA GLU A 609 12.18 25.38 -9.12
C GLU A 609 10.89 25.52 -9.92
N ILE A 610 10.36 26.73 -10.02
CA ILE A 610 9.17 27.04 -10.83
C ILE A 610 9.54 28.02 -11.92
N ASP A 611 9.26 27.67 -13.15
CA ASP A 611 9.36 28.58 -14.29
C ASP A 611 8.17 29.56 -14.28
N PRO A 612 8.38 30.86 -14.05
CA PRO A 612 7.28 31.83 -13.94
C PRO A 612 6.58 32.09 -15.28
N ILE A 613 7.14 31.65 -16.41
CA ILE A 613 6.54 31.82 -17.74
C ILE A 613 5.61 30.65 -18.05
N THR A 614 6.08 29.41 -17.85
CA THR A 614 5.33 28.20 -18.20
C THR A 614 4.48 27.68 -17.04
N GLY A 615 4.88 27.94 -15.80
CA GLY A 615 4.29 27.33 -14.59
C GLY A 615 4.88 25.96 -14.28
N LYS A 616 5.84 25.46 -15.07
CA LYS A 616 6.46 24.15 -14.82
C LYS A 616 7.20 24.17 -13.49
N ALA A 617 6.94 23.18 -12.64
CA ALA A 617 7.62 22.96 -11.38
C ALA A 617 8.50 21.70 -11.49
N ASP A 618 9.78 21.84 -11.12
CA ASP A 618 10.76 20.75 -11.10
C ASP A 618 11.30 20.59 -9.67
N VAL A 619 11.29 19.39 -9.13
CA VAL A 619 11.96 19.09 -7.84
C VAL A 619 13.46 18.97 -8.11
N THR A 620 14.27 19.83 -7.50
CA THR A 620 15.72 19.93 -7.78
C THR A 620 16.59 19.29 -6.71
N ASP A 621 16.09 19.18 -5.47
CA ASP A 621 16.75 18.49 -4.36
C ASP A 621 15.69 17.86 -3.44
N PHE A 622 15.98 16.64 -2.95
CA PHE A 622 15.10 15.95 -2.03
C PHE A 622 15.89 15.17 -0.98
N VAL A 623 15.58 15.42 0.29
CA VAL A 623 16.15 14.69 1.43
C VAL A 623 15.04 13.96 2.16
N ALA A 624 15.19 12.66 2.34
CA ALA A 624 14.28 11.83 3.11
C ALA A 624 15.01 11.22 4.31
N VAL A 625 14.55 11.52 5.51
CA VAL A 625 15.04 10.95 6.76
C VAL A 625 13.98 10.05 7.34
N HIS A 626 14.33 8.79 7.64
CA HIS A 626 13.42 7.83 8.27
C HIS A 626 14.14 7.07 9.39
N ASP A 627 13.43 6.86 10.49
CA ASP A 627 13.88 5.96 11.53
C ASP A 627 13.40 4.53 11.25
N MET A 628 14.33 3.59 11.28
CA MET A 628 14.09 2.20 10.91
C MET A 628 14.14 1.24 12.10
N GLY A 629 14.43 1.75 13.31
CA GLY A 629 14.90 0.86 14.35
C GLY A 629 16.16 0.15 13.83
N ARG A 630 16.18 -1.18 13.83
CA ARG A 630 17.28 -1.94 13.24
C ARG A 630 17.13 -2.05 11.71
N ILE A 631 18.18 -1.72 10.97
CA ILE A 631 18.23 -1.87 9.51
C ILE A 631 18.67 -3.30 9.16
N ILE A 632 17.81 -4.07 8.48
CA ILE A 632 18.12 -5.45 8.06
C ILE A 632 18.90 -5.47 6.74
N ASN A 633 18.53 -4.63 5.77
CA ASN A 633 19.21 -4.49 4.49
C ASN A 633 19.15 -3.02 4.05
N HIS A 634 20.28 -2.33 4.09
CA HIS A 634 20.38 -0.90 3.84
C HIS A 634 20.02 -0.55 2.39
N ALA A 635 20.59 -1.27 1.41
CA ALA A 635 20.37 -0.99 -0.01
C ALA A 635 18.88 -1.18 -0.40
N ALA A 636 18.24 -2.24 0.11
CA ALA A 636 16.81 -2.47 -0.12
C ALA A 636 15.95 -1.36 0.51
N THR A 637 16.29 -0.89 1.70
CA THR A 637 15.58 0.20 2.37
C THR A 637 15.71 1.51 1.60
N VAL A 638 16.91 1.87 1.15
CA VAL A 638 17.15 3.05 0.29
C VAL A 638 16.33 2.96 -1.00
N GLY A 639 16.27 1.78 -1.63
CA GLY A 639 15.44 1.54 -2.82
C GLY A 639 13.95 1.75 -2.56
N GLN A 640 13.44 1.36 -1.37
CA GLN A 640 12.04 1.61 -1.00
C GLN A 640 11.75 3.11 -0.80
N VAL A 641 12.69 3.87 -0.22
CA VAL A 641 12.56 5.32 -0.06
C VAL A 641 12.54 6.01 -1.41
N GLY A 642 13.49 5.72 -2.30
CA GLY A 642 13.53 6.29 -3.65
C GLY A 642 12.24 6.05 -4.44
N GLY A 643 11.73 4.80 -4.43
CA GLY A 643 10.45 4.47 -5.07
C GLY A 643 9.23 5.14 -4.41
N GLY A 644 9.28 5.40 -3.10
CA GLY A 644 8.23 6.17 -2.39
C GLY A 644 8.24 7.64 -2.78
N VAL A 645 9.43 8.23 -2.89
CA VAL A 645 9.60 9.63 -3.31
C VAL A 645 9.11 9.82 -4.75
N SER A 646 9.46 8.90 -5.68
CA SER A 646 8.98 8.98 -7.07
C SER A 646 7.44 8.99 -7.15
N MET A 647 6.76 8.10 -6.42
CA MET A 647 5.29 8.12 -6.36
C MET A 647 4.75 9.42 -5.74
N GLY A 648 5.43 9.96 -4.73
CA GLY A 648 5.02 11.21 -4.09
C GLY A 648 5.20 12.44 -5.00
N VAL A 649 6.24 12.46 -5.85
CA VAL A 649 6.45 13.48 -6.88
C VAL A 649 5.30 13.44 -7.90
N GLY A 650 4.98 12.26 -8.42
CA GLY A 650 3.84 12.09 -9.34
C GLY A 650 2.52 12.53 -8.72
N TYR A 651 2.27 12.12 -7.48
CA TYR A 651 1.08 12.53 -6.73
C TYR A 651 1.00 14.04 -6.52
N ALA A 652 2.13 14.70 -6.26
CA ALA A 652 2.18 16.14 -6.06
C ALA A 652 1.97 16.94 -7.35
N LEU A 653 2.52 16.48 -8.50
CA LEU A 653 2.72 17.34 -9.66
C LEU A 653 2.00 16.91 -10.94
N THR A 654 1.84 15.58 -11.21
CA THR A 654 1.50 15.13 -12.57
C THR A 654 0.41 14.10 -12.68
N GLU A 655 0.29 13.18 -11.70
CA GLU A 655 -0.65 12.07 -11.80
C GLU A 655 -2.08 12.49 -11.53
N ASN A 656 -2.99 12.20 -12.46
CA ASN A 656 -4.42 12.47 -12.33
C ASN A 656 -5.25 11.40 -13.04
N ALA A 657 -5.98 10.60 -12.28
CA ALA A 657 -6.93 9.59 -12.76
C ALA A 657 -8.38 9.95 -12.42
N ASP A 658 -8.69 11.23 -12.26
CA ASP A 658 -10.05 11.69 -12.00
C ASP A 658 -11.01 11.34 -13.13
N THR A 659 -12.26 11.14 -12.76
CA THR A 659 -13.33 10.67 -13.66
C THR A 659 -14.50 11.67 -13.69
N PRO A 660 -14.31 12.87 -14.27
CA PRO A 660 -15.38 13.85 -14.34
C PRO A 660 -16.59 13.28 -15.07
N GLY A 661 -17.75 13.29 -14.41
CA GLY A 661 -18.97 12.68 -14.95
C GLY A 661 -18.87 11.17 -15.18
N GLY A 662 -17.96 10.49 -14.47
CA GLY A 662 -17.68 9.06 -14.60
C GLY A 662 -16.79 8.68 -15.78
N VAL A 663 -16.23 9.64 -16.52
CA VAL A 663 -15.35 9.40 -17.68
C VAL A 663 -13.89 9.61 -17.26
N THR A 664 -13.06 8.58 -17.42
CA THR A 664 -11.64 8.66 -17.11
C THR A 664 -10.93 9.71 -17.96
N ARG A 665 -10.17 10.62 -17.35
CA ARG A 665 -9.39 11.64 -18.07
C ARG A 665 -8.29 11.01 -18.91
N ALA A 666 -7.58 10.04 -18.34
CA ALA A 666 -6.48 9.33 -19.00
C ALA A 666 -6.99 8.01 -19.59
N ALA A 667 -6.77 7.80 -20.89
CA ALA A 667 -7.17 6.58 -21.58
C ALA A 667 -6.13 5.44 -21.48
N ASP A 668 -4.86 5.80 -21.31
CA ASP A 668 -3.70 4.89 -21.20
C ASP A 668 -2.49 5.63 -20.58
N LEU A 669 -1.31 4.98 -20.57
CA LEU A 669 -0.10 5.52 -19.94
C LEU A 669 0.58 6.65 -20.75
N ASP A 670 0.11 6.99 -21.95
CA ASP A 670 0.58 8.17 -22.67
C ASP A 670 -0.10 9.46 -22.20
N SER A 671 -1.27 9.32 -21.62
CA SER A 671 -2.08 10.40 -21.07
C SER A 671 -2.13 10.42 -19.54
N TYR A 672 -1.72 9.32 -18.87
CA TYR A 672 -1.50 9.25 -17.43
C TYR A 672 -0.02 9.40 -17.12
N LEU A 673 0.38 10.55 -16.60
CA LEU A 673 1.78 10.97 -16.51
C LEU A 673 2.48 10.48 -15.24
N LEU A 674 2.98 9.24 -15.26
CA LEU A 674 3.91 8.75 -14.24
C LEU A 674 5.26 9.47 -14.37
N PRO A 675 5.93 9.85 -13.26
CA PRO A 675 7.28 10.40 -13.30
C PRO A 675 8.26 9.43 -13.96
N THR A 676 9.04 9.94 -14.89
CA THR A 676 10.15 9.21 -15.52
C THR A 676 11.47 9.50 -14.80
N ALA A 677 12.56 8.86 -15.19
CA ALA A 677 13.89 9.14 -14.65
C ALA A 677 14.34 10.59 -14.87
N LEU A 678 13.80 11.28 -15.89
CA LEU A 678 14.12 12.68 -16.20
C LEU A 678 13.36 13.66 -15.29
N ASP A 679 12.27 13.24 -14.69
CA ASP A 679 11.45 14.05 -13.79
C ASP A 679 11.93 13.97 -12.33
N MET A 680 12.92 13.10 -12.05
CA MET A 680 13.40 12.84 -10.70
C MET A 680 14.76 13.50 -10.44
N CYS A 681 14.85 14.20 -9.31
CA CYS A 681 16.15 14.61 -8.75
C CYS A 681 16.83 13.46 -8.01
N PRO A 682 18.15 13.55 -7.72
CA PRO A 682 18.79 12.64 -6.76
C PRO A 682 18.12 12.72 -5.38
N VAL A 683 17.72 11.56 -4.84
CA VAL A 683 17.11 11.45 -3.52
C VAL A 683 18.20 11.10 -2.50
N ARG A 684 18.46 12.03 -1.58
CA ARG A 684 19.35 11.77 -0.44
C ARG A 684 18.57 11.07 0.66
N THR A 685 18.80 9.78 0.84
CA THR A 685 18.15 8.97 1.89
C THR A 685 19.05 8.87 3.11
N VAL A 686 18.51 9.22 4.25
CA VAL A 686 19.17 9.13 5.56
C VAL A 686 18.36 8.21 6.45
N LEU A 687 18.97 7.13 6.90
CA LEU A 687 18.33 6.15 7.77
C LEU A 687 18.88 6.27 9.17
N LEU A 688 17.99 6.34 10.17
CA LEU A 688 18.30 6.36 11.59
C LEU A 688 17.98 5.00 12.21
N GLU A 689 18.66 4.70 13.32
CA GLU A 689 18.42 3.56 14.19
C GLU A 689 18.26 4.06 15.63
N GLU A 690 17.37 5.03 15.84
CA GLU A 690 17.17 5.73 17.12
C GLU A 690 16.03 5.13 17.94
N GLY A 691 14.95 4.71 17.28
CA GLY A 691 13.80 4.07 17.93
C GLY A 691 14.05 2.61 18.26
N ALA A 692 13.31 2.09 19.25
CA ALA A 692 13.42 0.68 19.64
C ALA A 692 12.89 -0.28 18.57
N GLY A 693 11.92 0.16 17.75
CA GLY A 693 11.25 -0.71 16.79
C GLY A 693 10.41 -1.82 17.43
N VAL A 694 9.87 -2.70 16.60
CA VAL A 694 9.03 -3.81 17.05
C VAL A 694 9.86 -5.06 17.37
N PRO A 695 9.83 -5.56 18.63
CA PRO A 695 10.59 -6.74 19.01
C PRO A 695 10.01 -8.03 18.39
N PRO A 696 10.82 -9.11 18.29
CA PRO A 696 12.20 -9.24 18.76
C PRO A 696 13.28 -8.64 17.84
N LEU A 697 13.00 -8.36 16.57
CA LEU A 697 13.98 -7.83 15.62
C LEU A 697 14.26 -6.33 15.80
N LEU A 698 13.39 -5.61 16.51
CA LEU A 698 13.49 -4.16 16.74
C LEU A 698 13.48 -3.35 15.43
N VAL A 699 12.52 -3.62 14.58
CA VAL A 699 12.42 -3.06 13.22
C VAL A 699 11.18 -2.19 13.03
N HIS A 700 11.25 -1.27 12.07
CA HIS A 700 10.13 -0.52 11.51
C HIS A 700 9.89 -0.88 10.03
N GLY A 701 8.67 -0.60 9.55
CA GLY A 701 8.30 -0.76 8.15
C GLY A 701 8.46 0.53 7.36
N ILE A 702 9.02 0.48 6.14
CA ILE A 702 9.25 1.66 5.28
C ILE A 702 8.34 1.71 4.05
N GLY A 703 7.56 0.65 3.79
CA GLY A 703 6.82 0.52 2.54
C GLY A 703 5.94 1.71 2.20
N GLU A 704 5.19 2.23 3.15
CA GLU A 704 4.27 3.36 2.98
C GLU A 704 4.80 4.68 3.57
N PRO A 705 5.56 4.70 4.70
CA PRO A 705 6.17 5.94 5.22
C PRO A 705 6.93 6.72 4.15
N ALA A 706 7.65 6.03 3.28
CA ALA A 706 8.46 6.62 2.22
C ALA A 706 7.69 7.52 1.22
N THR A 707 6.36 7.43 1.13
CA THR A 707 5.56 8.23 0.19
C THR A 707 4.64 9.25 0.89
N SER A 708 4.41 9.10 2.21
CA SER A 708 3.33 9.82 2.91
C SER A 708 3.51 11.34 2.91
N ILE A 709 4.72 11.82 3.19
CA ILE A 709 5.02 13.25 3.35
C ILE A 709 5.79 13.88 2.18
N VAL A 710 5.88 13.20 1.05
CA VAL A 710 6.59 13.72 -0.13
C VAL A 710 5.82 14.88 -0.74
N ALA A 711 4.52 14.69 -0.99
CA ALA A 711 3.68 15.74 -1.55
C ALA A 711 3.65 17.01 -0.67
N PRO A 712 3.42 16.96 0.65
CA PRO A 712 3.45 18.17 1.45
C PRO A 712 4.82 18.87 1.50
N ALA A 713 5.94 18.14 1.48
CA ALA A 713 7.27 18.77 1.39
C ALA A 713 7.43 19.58 0.09
N ILE A 714 6.98 18.99 -1.04
CA ILE A 714 7.00 19.64 -2.36
C ILE A 714 6.05 20.84 -2.40
N THR A 715 4.81 20.70 -1.95
CA THR A 715 3.82 21.80 -2.00
C THR A 715 4.14 22.92 -1.03
N ASN A 716 4.78 22.65 0.11
CA ASN A 716 5.32 23.68 1.00
C ASN A 716 6.47 24.45 0.30
N ALA A 717 7.36 23.76 -0.43
CA ALA A 717 8.40 24.41 -1.23
C ALA A 717 7.81 25.29 -2.35
N MET A 718 6.81 24.76 -3.08
CA MET A 718 6.10 25.53 -4.10
C MET A 718 5.39 26.74 -3.51
N SER A 719 4.73 26.58 -2.38
CA SER A 719 4.04 27.66 -1.68
C SER A 719 5.00 28.76 -1.24
N ALA A 720 6.19 28.39 -0.77
CA ALA A 720 7.25 29.35 -0.46
C ALA A 720 7.74 30.11 -1.70
N ALA A 721 8.00 29.40 -2.82
CA ALA A 721 8.42 29.98 -4.09
C ALA A 721 7.37 30.93 -4.67
N LEU A 722 6.12 30.51 -4.65
CA LEU A 722 4.98 31.26 -5.18
C LEU A 722 4.52 32.38 -4.23
N GLY A 723 4.81 32.28 -2.91
CA GLY A 723 4.22 33.16 -1.90
C GLY A 723 2.67 33.07 -1.86
N ALA A 724 2.12 31.91 -2.19
CA ALA A 724 0.70 31.57 -2.16
C ALA A 724 0.56 30.09 -1.81
N ARG A 725 -0.46 29.72 -1.03
CA ARG A 725 -0.65 28.33 -0.62
C ARG A 725 -1.14 27.46 -1.79
N ILE A 726 -0.58 26.27 -1.91
CA ILE A 726 -1.12 25.18 -2.72
C ILE A 726 -2.09 24.39 -1.83
N ASP A 727 -3.34 24.29 -2.24
CA ASP A 727 -4.43 23.62 -1.50
C ASP A 727 -5.09 22.49 -2.29
N THR A 728 -4.66 22.29 -3.54
CA THR A 728 -5.22 21.27 -4.42
C THR A 728 -4.10 20.44 -5.06
N LEU A 729 -4.28 19.14 -5.13
CA LEU A 729 -3.40 18.21 -5.85
C LEU A 729 -4.11 17.63 -7.10
N PRO A 730 -3.37 17.36 -8.20
CA PRO A 730 -1.97 17.70 -8.36
C PRO A 730 -1.77 19.22 -8.47
N ALA A 731 -0.65 19.72 -7.94
CA ALA A 731 -0.19 21.07 -8.18
C ALA A 731 0.46 21.16 -9.57
N ASP A 732 -0.34 20.87 -10.58
CA ASP A 732 0.10 20.80 -11.96
C ASP A 732 0.39 22.17 -12.58
N LEU A 733 0.81 22.17 -13.84
CA LEU A 733 1.17 23.35 -14.59
C LEU A 733 0.00 24.36 -14.65
N GLU A 734 -1.25 23.89 -14.78
CA GLU A 734 -2.44 24.76 -14.86
C GLU A 734 -2.70 25.42 -13.51
N THR A 735 -2.60 24.69 -12.44
CA THR A 735 -2.73 25.21 -11.05
C THR A 735 -1.68 26.29 -10.77
N VAL A 736 -0.41 26.02 -11.08
CA VAL A 736 0.69 26.97 -10.89
C VAL A 736 0.49 28.23 -11.74
N ARG A 737 0.09 28.06 -13.00
CA ARG A 737 -0.20 29.19 -13.91
C ARG A 737 -1.33 30.07 -13.39
N ALA A 738 -2.41 29.49 -12.89
CA ALA A 738 -3.53 30.26 -12.33
C ALA A 738 -3.04 31.18 -11.18
N ILE A 739 -2.25 30.65 -10.24
CA ILE A 739 -1.67 31.41 -9.13
C ILE A 739 -0.76 32.54 -9.62
N LEU A 740 0.11 32.26 -10.62
CA LEU A 740 1.02 33.27 -11.19
C LEU A 740 0.27 34.39 -11.93
N ASP A 741 -0.84 34.09 -12.58
CA ASP A 741 -1.64 35.05 -13.32
C ASP A 741 -2.51 35.91 -12.40
N GLU A 742 -3.00 35.36 -11.28
CA GLU A 742 -3.68 36.13 -10.22
C GLU A 742 -2.76 37.19 -9.58
N LYS A 743 -1.49 36.86 -9.39
CA LYS A 743 -0.48 37.79 -8.84
C LYS A 743 -0.07 38.92 -9.77
N LYS A 744 -0.32 38.78 -11.08
CA LYS A 744 -0.05 39.82 -12.06
C LYS A 744 -1.18 40.84 -12.19
N ARG A 745 -2.37 40.49 -11.67
CA ARG A 745 -3.56 41.36 -11.61
C ARG A 745 -3.54 42.20 -10.34
#